data_0eef10f030545c88964f8d8d5a1bda71
#
_entry.id   0eef10f030545c88964f8d8d5a1bda71
#
_cell.length_a   1.000
_cell.length_b   1.000
_cell.length_c   1.000
_cell.angle_alpha   90.00
_cell.angle_beta   90.00
_cell.angle_gamma   90.00
#
_symmetry.space_group_name_H-M   'P 1'
#
loop_
_entity.id
_entity.type
_entity.pdbx_description
1 polymer ?
#
loop_
_entity_poly.entity_id
_entity_poly.type
_entity_poly.pdbx_seq_one_letter_code
_entity_poly.pdbx_strand_id
1 'polypeptide(L)'
;MNLTKLALKRPVSCFLVILALAVFGISSIFGFKMELTPDIEMPMLIVMATYPGADPESVDELVASVIEDSGSTLSGVDSVNSYSFENYCMVLFTYEYGVDIDECHNDLRAAMETAKLSLPDDVDQPTIIEMNMNSMDVMTISAVEVGDVDLLKVVNESVVPELESLSSVAQVSVTGGSEDYIKVELNETLMKQYGLTMSSVAQMMGTVDFTYPAGSVTQGSQDISVATSMEYNTVQKLREMPLMTTKGQVITLQDIANVTTASKDATSISRYNGQDNVSIGIKNKSSAGTVNACKDVKEKLQQIQAENPAIEFEVTYDASSSIISSLTSVAETLLLGVVLTMAVLFLFFGDFKASLIVGASMPISLFLTLILMSMMGFSMNIVTLGSLVIAIGMMVDASIVVIESCFRRQKSTPDLKQAALEGTKEVTASIIASTITTIVVYLPLATMKGLSGQMFEQLGFTIVFAMLASLIAAMMLVPLFYTVFKPKEKENLPIDKLLKKFTTWYQKILRKLMKRRKTVVGVAVALMIGTVLLAGTLDMELIPAADEGVVAVTVNFRSGTTLEKEDEALKLWEQIAEEEPDVEFYSVSISGSSATLTADLIKKRTLTTAQIVDKWNEIAAGMTDMDVTVTSSGSSMSSMMSTSSYEIDLQGNDRAELAQAAEDLQAEIEKIDGVVKTENSLVNSTTLAKVVVDPLKAMQYGLTPIQVGMTIHNVLSGMNPLTITNDGSEYAVWLEYPEGSYDDLNLLMDLGLDTSFGTVVPLRDIAEINYAQSQETIMKQDGLYQVSVTSTMTSEKIFDAQNAINDLVDHTVFPDSVTPADSMMTGMMNDELQALLQAILVATFLVFLVMAMQFESPRFSFMVMMCIPFALIGSFLLLFITQSTISMVSLMGFLMLMGIVVNNGILFVDSANMLREEGMSTEDALVASGSTRLRPILMTTLTTILSMIPMGLGLGDNGVIMQGMALVIIGGLTASTILTLILIPTFYLIFDKRSRQERRAAKKLAKSQRSGKTGDAENE
;
A
#
# COMPACT_ATOMS: atom_id res chain seq x y z
N MET A 1 -2.79 -16.33 -42.18
CA MET A 1 -4.04 -15.78 -42.86
C MET A 1 -3.95 -14.28 -42.75
N ASN A 2 -3.94 -13.49 -43.83
CA ASN A 2 -3.82 -12.04 -43.76
C ASN A 2 -5.08 -11.43 -43.17
N LEU A 3 -5.06 -11.02 -41.90
CA LEU A 3 -6.17 -10.36 -41.18
C LEU A 3 -6.78 -9.21 -42.00
N THR A 4 -5.93 -8.38 -42.60
CA THR A 4 -6.36 -7.31 -43.51
C THR A 4 -7.18 -7.79 -44.69
N LYS A 5 -6.74 -8.91 -45.33
CA LYS A 5 -7.48 -9.49 -46.47
C LYS A 5 -8.84 -10.05 -46.05
N LEU A 6 -8.94 -10.58 -44.82
CA LEU A 6 -10.23 -11.06 -44.25
C LEU A 6 -11.17 -9.86 -44.04
N ALA A 7 -10.67 -8.80 -43.40
CA ALA A 7 -11.44 -7.60 -43.10
C ALA A 7 -11.98 -6.92 -44.36
N LEU A 8 -11.15 -6.77 -45.38
CA LEU A 8 -11.56 -6.18 -46.67
C LEU A 8 -12.51 -7.05 -47.52
N LYS A 9 -12.46 -8.41 -47.33
CA LYS A 9 -13.37 -9.32 -48.01
C LYS A 9 -14.78 -9.41 -47.39
N ARG A 10 -14.85 -9.24 -46.04
CA ARG A 10 -16.10 -9.39 -45.28
C ARG A 10 -16.34 -8.19 -44.35
N PRO A 11 -16.57 -6.99 -44.89
CA PRO A 11 -16.67 -5.77 -44.10
C PRO A 11 -17.82 -5.81 -43.08
N VAL A 12 -18.97 -6.36 -43.43
CA VAL A 12 -20.15 -6.46 -42.55
C VAL A 12 -19.85 -7.35 -41.34
N SER A 13 -19.22 -8.50 -41.58
CA SER A 13 -18.85 -9.41 -40.48
C SER A 13 -17.86 -8.73 -39.50
N CYS A 14 -16.90 -7.95 -40.01
CA CYS A 14 -16.00 -7.19 -39.18
C CYS A 14 -16.72 -6.11 -38.35
N PHE A 15 -17.69 -5.40 -38.97
CA PHE A 15 -18.50 -4.43 -38.24
C PHE A 15 -19.30 -5.07 -37.10
N LEU A 16 -19.89 -6.26 -37.35
CA LEU A 16 -20.61 -6.99 -36.29
C LEU A 16 -19.69 -7.45 -35.16
N VAL A 17 -18.47 -7.88 -35.48
CA VAL A 17 -17.47 -8.21 -34.44
C VAL A 17 -17.09 -6.96 -33.63
N ILE A 18 -16.89 -5.83 -34.28
CA ILE A 18 -16.58 -4.55 -33.59
C ILE A 18 -17.74 -4.16 -32.67
N LEU A 19 -18.98 -4.27 -33.15
CA LEU A 19 -20.17 -3.96 -32.35
C LEU A 19 -20.28 -4.92 -31.14
N ALA A 20 -20.01 -6.20 -31.34
CA ALA A 20 -19.99 -7.19 -30.27
C ALA A 20 -18.91 -6.87 -29.25
N LEU A 21 -17.68 -6.52 -29.69
CA LEU A 21 -16.61 -6.10 -28.79
C LEU A 21 -16.99 -4.85 -28.00
N ALA A 22 -17.67 -3.87 -28.62
CA ALA A 22 -18.13 -2.69 -27.92
C ALA A 22 -19.18 -3.02 -26.84
N VAL A 23 -20.17 -3.88 -27.17
CA VAL A 23 -21.20 -4.31 -26.22
C VAL A 23 -20.60 -5.10 -25.06
N PHE A 24 -19.74 -6.08 -25.35
CA PHE A 24 -19.09 -6.87 -24.30
C PHE A 24 -18.10 -6.02 -23.48
N GLY A 25 -17.35 -5.10 -24.12
CA GLY A 25 -16.44 -4.20 -23.43
C GLY A 25 -17.16 -3.25 -22.48
N ILE A 26 -18.30 -2.69 -22.89
CA ILE A 26 -19.13 -1.86 -22.02
C ILE A 26 -19.73 -2.73 -20.88
N SER A 27 -20.20 -3.93 -21.21
CA SER A 27 -20.73 -4.86 -20.18
C SER A 27 -19.67 -5.23 -19.14
N SER A 28 -18.41 -5.39 -19.56
CA SER A 28 -17.31 -5.71 -18.64
C SER A 28 -17.07 -4.60 -17.62
N ILE A 29 -17.31 -3.31 -17.97
CA ILE A 29 -17.13 -2.18 -17.04
C ILE A 29 -18.00 -2.34 -15.79
N PHE A 30 -19.24 -2.82 -15.96
CA PHE A 30 -20.18 -3.02 -14.85
C PHE A 30 -19.86 -4.25 -13.98
N GLY A 31 -18.99 -5.13 -14.44
CA GLY A 31 -18.59 -6.35 -13.73
C GLY A 31 -17.25 -6.22 -12.99
N PHE A 32 -16.55 -5.11 -13.13
CA PHE A 32 -15.27 -4.91 -12.43
C PHE A 32 -15.48 -4.60 -10.94
N LYS A 33 -14.63 -5.16 -10.10
CA LYS A 33 -14.42 -4.66 -8.75
C LYS A 33 -13.75 -3.29 -8.85
N MET A 34 -14.26 -2.31 -8.11
CA MET A 34 -13.68 -0.97 -8.03
C MET A 34 -12.96 -0.84 -6.70
N GLU A 35 -11.64 -0.62 -6.79
CA GLU A 35 -10.72 -0.54 -5.66
C GLU A 35 -9.73 0.60 -5.90
N LEU A 36 -9.06 1.07 -4.86
CA LEU A 36 -8.04 2.10 -5.02
C LEU A 36 -6.77 1.51 -5.63
N THR A 37 -6.28 0.43 -5.05
CA THR A 37 -5.09 -0.32 -5.47
C THR A 37 -5.48 -1.75 -5.87
N PRO A 38 -4.62 -2.51 -6.56
CA PRO A 38 -4.80 -3.94 -6.70
C PRO A 38 -4.93 -4.63 -5.34
N ASP A 39 -5.57 -5.78 -5.31
CA ASP A 39 -5.56 -6.64 -4.12
C ASP A 39 -4.13 -7.11 -3.85
N ILE A 40 -3.62 -6.78 -2.67
CA ILE A 40 -2.23 -7.05 -2.27
C ILE A 40 -2.29 -8.03 -1.11
N GLU A 41 -1.81 -9.22 -1.34
CA GLU A 41 -1.62 -10.24 -0.31
C GLU A 41 -0.23 -10.06 0.31
N MET A 42 -0.22 -9.74 1.60
CA MET A 42 1.01 -9.74 2.37
C MET A 42 1.24 -11.16 2.89
N PRO A 43 2.38 -11.79 2.59
CA PRO A 43 2.65 -13.14 3.06
C PRO A 43 3.07 -13.12 4.53
N MET A 44 2.17 -12.68 5.41
CA MET A 44 2.41 -12.52 6.84
C MET A 44 1.28 -13.13 7.65
N LEU A 45 1.64 -13.88 8.68
CA LEU A 45 0.72 -14.44 9.67
C LEU A 45 1.13 -13.98 11.07
N ILE A 46 0.17 -13.51 11.84
CA ILE A 46 0.39 -13.08 13.22
C ILE A 46 -0.17 -14.14 14.15
N VAL A 47 0.64 -14.59 15.08
CA VAL A 47 0.20 -15.43 16.19
C VAL A 47 0.07 -14.55 17.43
N MET A 48 -1.12 -14.47 18.00
CA MET A 48 -1.39 -13.77 19.24
C MET A 48 -1.69 -14.79 20.35
N ALA A 49 -1.03 -14.64 21.48
CA ALA A 49 -1.27 -15.46 22.65
C ALA A 49 -1.38 -14.58 23.90
N THR A 50 -2.41 -14.80 24.72
CA THR A 50 -2.66 -14.06 25.96
C THR A 50 -2.16 -14.85 27.14
N TYR A 51 -1.40 -14.19 28.01
CA TYR A 51 -0.93 -14.75 29.29
C TYR A 51 -1.26 -13.77 30.42
N PRO A 52 -2.48 -13.85 30.98
CA PRO A 52 -2.95 -12.87 31.95
C PRO A 52 -2.05 -12.75 33.20
N GLY A 53 -1.71 -11.53 33.58
CA GLY A 53 -0.92 -11.25 34.77
C GLY A 53 0.60 -11.44 34.59
N ALA A 54 1.07 -11.74 33.38
CA ALA A 54 2.49 -11.91 33.12
C ALA A 54 3.15 -10.61 32.67
N ASP A 55 4.34 -10.31 33.21
CA ASP A 55 5.18 -9.21 32.74
C ASP A 55 5.78 -9.52 31.35
N PRO A 56 6.23 -8.52 30.58
CA PRO A 56 6.78 -8.74 29.23
C PRO A 56 7.95 -9.74 29.21
N GLU A 57 8.76 -9.83 30.26
CA GLU A 57 9.87 -10.79 30.36
C GLU A 57 9.35 -12.23 30.48
N SER A 58 8.33 -12.43 31.30
CA SER A 58 7.70 -13.74 31.44
C SER A 58 6.95 -14.16 30.17
N VAL A 59 6.30 -13.20 29.50
CA VAL A 59 5.64 -13.42 28.20
C VAL A 59 6.66 -13.80 27.14
N ASP A 60 7.80 -13.09 27.08
CA ASP A 60 8.87 -13.37 26.12
C ASP A 60 9.49 -14.75 26.33
N GLU A 61 9.89 -15.08 27.56
CA GLU A 61 10.61 -16.32 27.85
C GLU A 61 9.70 -17.56 27.78
N LEU A 62 8.46 -17.46 28.27
CA LEU A 62 7.58 -18.62 28.44
C LEU A 62 6.59 -18.81 27.30
N VAL A 63 6.27 -17.76 26.54
CA VAL A 63 5.25 -17.81 25.49
C VAL A 63 5.81 -17.47 24.13
N ALA A 64 6.36 -16.27 23.94
CA ALA A 64 6.82 -15.82 22.65
C ALA A 64 7.95 -16.69 22.08
N SER A 65 8.97 -17.01 22.89
CA SER A 65 10.07 -17.88 22.46
C SER A 65 9.61 -19.29 22.07
N VAL A 66 8.61 -19.84 22.74
CA VAL A 66 8.04 -21.17 22.41
C VAL A 66 7.31 -21.13 21.07
N ILE A 67 6.60 -20.02 20.78
CA ILE A 67 5.90 -19.80 19.52
C ILE A 67 6.91 -19.58 18.39
N GLU A 68 7.94 -18.74 18.61
CA GLU A 68 9.05 -18.48 17.67
C GLU A 68 9.72 -19.79 17.25
N ASP A 69 10.18 -20.58 18.23
CA ASP A 69 10.88 -21.86 17.99
C ASP A 69 10.02 -22.85 17.22
N SER A 70 8.72 -22.86 17.49
CA SER A 70 7.79 -23.81 16.85
C SER A 70 7.47 -23.40 15.39
N GLY A 71 7.45 -22.12 15.09
CA GLY A 71 7.10 -21.59 13.77
C GLY A 71 8.29 -21.30 12.86
N SER A 72 9.47 -20.94 13.40
CA SER A 72 10.65 -20.53 12.63
C SER A 72 11.19 -21.62 11.69
N THR A 73 10.94 -22.87 11.98
CA THR A 73 11.40 -24.01 11.19
C THR A 73 10.45 -24.42 10.05
N LEU A 74 9.31 -23.76 9.92
CA LEU A 74 8.33 -24.05 8.88
C LEU A 74 8.86 -23.64 7.50
N SER A 75 8.41 -24.38 6.49
CA SER A 75 8.83 -24.11 5.11
C SER A 75 8.29 -22.78 4.62
N GLY A 76 9.16 -21.99 3.99
CA GLY A 76 8.80 -20.69 3.40
C GLY A 76 8.80 -19.52 4.36
N VAL A 77 9.09 -19.71 5.66
CA VAL A 77 9.31 -18.61 6.60
C VAL A 77 10.61 -17.90 6.24
N ASP A 78 10.54 -16.59 6.08
CA ASP A 78 11.65 -15.70 5.75
C ASP A 78 12.21 -15.04 7.02
N SER A 79 11.33 -14.51 7.88
CA SER A 79 11.73 -13.92 9.17
C SER A 79 10.62 -14.07 10.22
N VAL A 80 11.01 -14.04 11.48
CA VAL A 80 10.11 -14.11 12.63
C VAL A 80 10.39 -12.91 13.53
N ASN A 81 9.38 -12.07 13.73
CA ASN A 81 9.46 -10.94 14.66
C ASN A 81 8.50 -11.15 15.81
N SER A 82 8.96 -11.02 17.05
CA SER A 82 8.11 -11.12 18.22
C SER A 82 8.09 -9.83 19.01
N TYR A 83 6.92 -9.55 19.55
CA TYR A 83 6.62 -8.43 20.42
C TYR A 83 5.94 -8.96 21.67
N SER A 84 6.63 -8.85 22.80
CA SER A 84 6.12 -9.28 24.09
C SER A 84 5.71 -8.07 24.91
N PHE A 85 4.40 -8.02 25.20
CA PHE A 85 3.77 -6.99 26.02
C PHE A 85 3.37 -7.54 27.37
N GLU A 86 2.90 -6.67 28.24
CA GLU A 86 2.23 -7.11 29.46
C GLU A 86 0.94 -7.86 29.11
N ASN A 87 0.76 -9.07 29.65
CA ASN A 87 -0.38 -9.96 29.45
C ASN A 87 -0.51 -10.67 28.09
N TYR A 88 0.27 -10.33 27.05
CA TYR A 88 0.16 -11.00 25.74
C TYR A 88 1.43 -10.86 24.91
N CYS A 89 1.57 -11.74 23.92
CA CYS A 89 2.56 -11.56 22.85
C CYS A 89 1.91 -11.59 21.48
N MET A 90 2.63 -11.00 20.55
CA MET A 90 2.35 -11.03 19.13
C MET A 90 3.60 -11.51 18.40
N VAL A 91 3.50 -12.63 17.67
CA VAL A 91 4.61 -13.17 16.88
C VAL A 91 4.23 -13.12 15.42
N LEU A 92 4.97 -12.34 14.65
CA LEU A 92 4.77 -12.10 13.23
C LEU A 92 5.69 -13.04 12.43
N PHE A 93 5.11 -13.91 11.64
CA PHE A 93 5.79 -14.77 10.68
C PHE A 93 5.69 -14.17 9.28
N THR A 94 6.80 -13.75 8.74
CA THR A 94 6.88 -13.28 7.35
C THR A 94 7.33 -14.45 6.49
N TYR A 95 6.62 -14.69 5.38
CA TYR A 95 6.89 -15.77 4.45
C TYR A 95 7.47 -15.23 3.14
N GLU A 96 8.19 -16.08 2.41
CA GLU A 96 8.67 -15.73 1.06
C GLU A 96 7.48 -15.41 0.13
N TYR A 97 7.65 -14.41 -0.73
CA TYR A 97 6.63 -14.08 -1.73
C TYR A 97 6.38 -15.24 -2.71
N GLY A 98 5.11 -15.55 -2.95
CA GLY A 98 4.66 -16.56 -3.89
C GLY A 98 4.43 -17.94 -3.30
N VAL A 99 4.50 -18.06 -1.97
CA VAL A 99 3.99 -19.25 -1.24
C VAL A 99 2.46 -19.19 -1.15
N ASP A 100 1.84 -20.34 -0.98
CA ASP A 100 0.40 -20.44 -0.71
C ASP A 100 0.16 -20.14 0.76
N ILE A 101 -0.43 -18.97 1.06
CA ILE A 101 -0.64 -18.51 2.45
C ILE A 101 -1.62 -19.39 3.20
N ASP A 102 -2.60 -20.00 2.51
CA ASP A 102 -3.54 -20.96 3.11
C ASP A 102 -2.82 -22.24 3.58
N GLU A 103 -1.83 -22.70 2.81
CA GLU A 103 -0.98 -23.84 3.20
C GLU A 103 -0.10 -23.45 4.40
N CYS A 104 0.54 -22.28 4.36
CA CYS A 104 1.34 -21.75 5.46
C CYS A 104 0.51 -21.57 6.74
N HIS A 105 -0.71 -21.07 6.64
CA HIS A 105 -1.62 -20.93 7.77
C HIS A 105 -1.97 -22.28 8.40
N ASN A 106 -2.21 -23.30 7.58
CA ASN A 106 -2.50 -24.66 8.10
C ASN A 106 -1.27 -25.29 8.78
N ASP A 107 -0.08 -25.10 8.22
CA ASP A 107 1.16 -25.58 8.79
C ASP A 107 1.48 -24.88 10.11
N LEU A 108 1.32 -23.56 10.17
CA LEU A 108 1.50 -22.77 11.38
C LEU A 108 0.48 -23.16 12.46
N ARG A 109 -0.78 -23.43 12.09
CA ARG A 109 -1.79 -23.92 13.01
C ARG A 109 -1.39 -25.27 13.63
N ALA A 110 -0.88 -26.19 12.82
CA ALA A 110 -0.40 -27.48 13.30
C ALA A 110 0.82 -27.35 14.23
N ALA A 111 1.70 -26.38 13.96
CA ALA A 111 2.81 -26.03 14.82
C ALA A 111 2.33 -25.47 16.16
N MET A 112 1.35 -24.54 16.15
CA MET A 112 0.78 -23.94 17.36
C MET A 112 0.03 -24.95 18.23
N GLU A 113 -0.67 -25.92 17.65
CA GLU A 113 -1.27 -27.05 18.41
C GLU A 113 -0.20 -27.90 19.12
N THR A 114 0.99 -27.98 18.52
CA THR A 114 2.11 -28.68 19.16
C THR A 114 2.77 -27.82 20.23
N ALA A 115 2.98 -26.51 19.94
CA ALA A 115 3.52 -25.53 20.88
C ALA A 115 2.70 -25.43 22.18
N LYS A 116 1.37 -25.57 22.08
CA LYS A 116 0.46 -25.56 23.23
C LYS A 116 0.82 -26.56 24.32
N LEU A 117 1.45 -27.68 23.98
CA LEU A 117 1.89 -28.66 24.96
C LEU A 117 3.09 -28.19 25.79
N SER A 118 3.78 -27.14 25.34
CA SER A 118 4.95 -26.57 26.00
C SER A 118 4.66 -25.23 26.66
N LEU A 119 3.51 -24.64 26.35
CA LEU A 119 3.05 -23.38 26.94
C LEU A 119 2.53 -23.63 28.37
N PRO A 120 2.61 -22.66 29.29
CA PRO A 120 1.96 -22.70 30.60
C PRO A 120 0.45 -22.92 30.48
N ASP A 121 -0.14 -23.63 31.48
CA ASP A 121 -1.57 -23.96 31.48
C ASP A 121 -2.49 -22.72 31.50
N ASP A 122 -2.00 -21.61 32.03
CA ASP A 122 -2.74 -20.32 32.13
C ASP A 122 -2.68 -19.47 30.85
N VAL A 123 -1.97 -19.91 29.82
CA VAL A 123 -1.91 -19.24 28.50
C VAL A 123 -3.11 -19.63 27.66
N ASP A 124 -3.83 -18.66 27.17
CA ASP A 124 -4.93 -18.89 26.25
C ASP A 124 -4.44 -19.54 24.94
N GLN A 125 -5.35 -20.18 24.23
CA GLN A 125 -5.01 -20.80 22.96
C GLN A 125 -4.48 -19.76 21.96
N PRO A 126 -3.26 -19.93 21.39
CA PRO A 126 -2.75 -19.02 20.39
C PRO A 126 -3.69 -18.90 19.21
N THR A 127 -3.99 -17.67 18.83
CA THR A 127 -4.86 -17.31 17.70
C THR A 127 -4.01 -16.84 16.54
N ILE A 128 -4.27 -17.37 15.34
CA ILE A 128 -3.59 -16.98 14.12
C ILE A 128 -4.45 -15.97 13.38
N ILE A 129 -3.88 -14.82 13.07
CA ILE A 129 -4.52 -13.72 12.35
C ILE A 129 -3.76 -13.54 11.04
N GLU A 130 -4.47 -13.58 9.93
CA GLU A 130 -3.91 -13.25 8.62
C GLU A 130 -3.90 -11.74 8.42
N MET A 131 -2.74 -11.18 8.10
CA MET A 131 -2.62 -9.78 7.79
C MET A 131 -2.93 -9.53 6.31
N ASN A 132 -4.07 -8.93 6.05
CA ASN A 132 -4.51 -8.56 4.71
C ASN A 132 -4.82 -7.07 4.70
N MET A 133 -4.43 -6.36 3.65
CA MET A 133 -4.78 -4.94 3.49
C MET A 133 -6.30 -4.69 3.45
N ASN A 134 -7.08 -5.69 3.08
CA ASN A 134 -8.53 -5.67 3.18
C ASN A 134 -9.05 -5.80 4.62
N SER A 135 -8.18 -6.00 5.61
CA SER A 135 -8.55 -6.07 7.03
C SER A 135 -8.76 -4.69 7.66
N MET A 136 -8.48 -3.61 6.92
CA MET A 136 -8.78 -2.25 7.35
C MET A 136 -10.24 -1.90 7.10
N ASP A 137 -10.77 -1.00 7.93
CA ASP A 137 -12.13 -0.53 7.77
C ASP A 137 -12.26 0.29 6.47
N VAL A 138 -13.22 -0.10 5.62
CA VAL A 138 -13.53 0.61 4.37
C VAL A 138 -14.56 1.72 4.57
N MET A 139 -15.23 1.72 5.72
CA MET A 139 -16.17 2.75 6.13
C MET A 139 -16.22 2.80 7.65
N THR A 140 -16.22 4.00 8.20
CA THR A 140 -16.46 4.24 9.61
C THR A 140 -17.71 5.10 9.76
N ILE A 141 -18.59 4.70 10.65
CA ILE A 141 -19.86 5.36 10.93
C ILE A 141 -19.86 5.78 12.38
N SER A 142 -20.11 7.04 12.65
CA SER A 142 -20.36 7.57 13.99
C SER A 142 -21.85 7.48 14.31
N ALA A 143 -22.19 6.79 15.36
CA ALA A 143 -23.54 6.79 15.92
C ALA A 143 -23.58 7.75 17.11
N VAL A 144 -24.41 8.77 17.05
CA VAL A 144 -24.56 9.79 18.09
C VAL A 144 -25.97 9.72 18.68
N GLU A 145 -26.09 9.84 20.00
CA GLU A 145 -27.35 9.84 20.69
C GLU A 145 -28.10 11.20 20.51
N VAL A 146 -29.33 11.11 20.07
CA VAL A 146 -30.24 12.27 19.94
C VAL A 146 -31.37 12.19 20.96
N GLY A 147 -31.74 10.99 21.39
CA GLY A 147 -32.76 10.71 22.40
C GLY A 147 -32.17 9.95 23.58
N ASP A 148 -32.93 9.75 24.63
CA ASP A 148 -32.54 9.00 25.83
C ASP A 148 -32.60 7.47 25.52
N VAL A 149 -31.51 6.94 24.95
CA VAL A 149 -31.38 5.52 24.57
C VAL A 149 -29.98 4.99 24.94
N ASP A 150 -29.89 3.73 25.30
CA ASP A 150 -28.62 3.06 25.45
C ASP A 150 -28.04 2.81 24.05
N LEU A 151 -27.13 3.72 23.65
CA LEU A 151 -26.57 3.77 22.30
C LEU A 151 -25.83 2.49 21.94
N LEU A 152 -24.92 2.04 22.83
CA LEU A 152 -24.11 0.85 22.57
C LEU A 152 -24.96 -0.41 22.44
N LYS A 153 -25.98 -0.54 23.29
CA LYS A 153 -26.91 -1.65 23.24
C LYS A 153 -27.71 -1.69 21.94
N VAL A 154 -28.25 -0.54 21.50
CA VAL A 154 -29.01 -0.47 20.22
C VAL A 154 -28.09 -0.77 19.04
N VAL A 155 -26.86 -0.27 19.07
CA VAL A 155 -25.87 -0.54 18.02
C VAL A 155 -25.60 -2.04 17.96
N ASN A 156 -25.27 -2.69 19.08
CA ASN A 156 -24.90 -4.12 19.11
C ASN A 156 -26.09 -5.04 18.81
N GLU A 157 -27.30 -4.74 19.32
CA GLU A 157 -28.44 -5.63 19.17
C GLU A 157 -29.22 -5.44 17.87
N SER A 158 -29.20 -4.25 17.30
CA SER A 158 -30.02 -3.90 16.12
C SER A 158 -29.17 -3.56 14.89
N VAL A 159 -28.18 -2.68 15.04
CA VAL A 159 -27.43 -2.14 13.89
C VAL A 159 -26.41 -3.14 13.35
N VAL A 160 -25.58 -3.70 14.23
CA VAL A 160 -24.49 -4.63 13.85
C VAL A 160 -25.04 -5.85 13.13
N PRO A 161 -26.04 -6.59 13.63
CA PRO A 161 -26.54 -7.79 12.95
C PRO A 161 -27.14 -7.48 11.56
N GLU A 162 -27.73 -6.31 11.38
CA GLU A 162 -28.28 -5.89 10.10
C GLU A 162 -27.18 -5.55 9.08
N LEU A 163 -26.09 -4.93 9.51
CA LEU A 163 -24.92 -4.65 8.67
C LEU A 163 -24.15 -5.92 8.33
N GLU A 164 -23.97 -6.83 9.29
CA GLU A 164 -23.32 -8.14 9.06
C GLU A 164 -24.14 -9.06 8.15
N SER A 165 -25.44 -8.87 8.07
CA SER A 165 -26.30 -9.63 7.15
C SER A 165 -26.01 -9.35 5.67
N LEU A 166 -25.31 -8.25 5.36
CA LEU A 166 -24.96 -7.89 3.99
C LEU A 166 -23.90 -8.85 3.42
N SER A 167 -24.13 -9.33 2.22
CA SER A 167 -23.22 -10.28 1.57
C SER A 167 -21.84 -9.69 1.26
N SER A 168 -21.72 -8.37 1.20
CA SER A 168 -20.51 -7.59 0.91
C SER A 168 -19.67 -7.25 2.15
N VAL A 169 -20.23 -7.39 3.36
CA VAL A 169 -19.59 -7.11 4.65
C VAL A 169 -18.96 -8.38 5.20
N ALA A 170 -17.70 -8.27 5.65
CA ALA A 170 -16.96 -9.36 6.31
C ALA A 170 -17.14 -9.33 7.80
N GLN A 171 -16.98 -8.15 8.41
CA GLN A 171 -17.02 -7.93 9.84
C GLN A 171 -17.46 -6.48 10.13
N VAL A 172 -18.12 -6.33 11.26
CA VAL A 172 -18.43 -5.01 11.85
C VAL A 172 -17.72 -4.93 13.20
N SER A 173 -16.95 -3.86 13.41
CA SER A 173 -16.28 -3.56 14.67
C SER A 173 -16.99 -2.39 15.35
N VAL A 174 -17.06 -2.39 16.67
CA VAL A 174 -17.69 -1.33 17.45
C VAL A 174 -16.68 -0.84 18.48
N THR A 175 -16.50 0.48 18.56
CA THR A 175 -15.57 1.14 19.49
C THR A 175 -16.28 2.32 20.16
N GLY A 176 -16.00 2.51 21.45
CA GLY A 176 -16.65 3.56 22.25
C GLY A 176 -17.94 3.07 22.93
N GLY A 177 -18.47 3.91 23.79
CA GLY A 177 -19.57 3.56 24.68
C GLY A 177 -19.11 2.76 25.89
N SER A 178 -19.99 2.57 26.84
CA SER A 178 -19.77 1.77 28.04
C SER A 178 -20.74 0.60 28.12
N GLU A 179 -20.25 -0.57 28.46
CA GLU A 179 -21.09 -1.75 28.66
C GLU A 179 -21.68 -1.74 30.07
N ASP A 180 -22.98 -1.95 30.17
CA ASP A 180 -23.62 -2.16 31.45
C ASP A 180 -23.33 -3.57 31.98
N TYR A 181 -22.95 -3.66 33.24
CA TYR A 181 -22.71 -4.91 33.95
C TYR A 181 -23.37 -4.91 35.31
N ILE A 182 -23.44 -6.08 35.93
CA ILE A 182 -23.93 -6.20 37.31
C ILE A 182 -22.73 -6.20 38.23
N LYS A 183 -22.58 -5.11 38.97
CA LYS A 183 -21.56 -4.92 39.99
C LYS A 183 -22.01 -5.56 41.29
N VAL A 184 -21.23 -6.54 41.75
CA VAL A 184 -21.40 -7.16 43.06
C VAL A 184 -20.26 -6.68 43.94
N GLU A 185 -20.51 -5.60 44.66
CA GLU A 185 -19.54 -4.94 45.51
C GLU A 185 -19.48 -5.68 46.88
N LEU A 186 -18.37 -6.38 47.11
CA LEU A 186 -18.20 -7.29 48.28
C LEU A 186 -17.80 -6.49 49.55
N ASN A 187 -18.43 -6.85 50.67
CA ASN A 187 -18.04 -6.26 51.96
C ASN A 187 -17.05 -7.19 52.67
N GLU A 188 -15.78 -6.81 52.69
CA GLU A 188 -14.71 -7.62 53.26
C GLU A 188 -14.93 -7.98 54.75
N THR A 189 -15.44 -7.04 55.56
CA THR A 189 -15.71 -7.25 56.98
C THR A 189 -16.78 -8.32 57.22
N LEU A 190 -17.87 -8.28 56.44
CA LEU A 190 -18.94 -9.28 56.52
C LEU A 190 -18.47 -10.63 55.96
N MET A 191 -17.70 -10.64 54.88
CA MET A 191 -17.11 -11.87 54.34
C MET A 191 -16.22 -12.57 55.36
N LYS A 192 -15.31 -11.84 56.01
CA LYS A 192 -14.47 -12.37 57.09
C LYS A 192 -15.28 -12.92 58.26
N GLN A 193 -16.40 -12.29 58.63
CA GLN A 193 -17.28 -12.76 59.70
C GLN A 193 -17.93 -14.11 59.35
N TYR A 194 -18.32 -14.30 58.06
CA TYR A 194 -18.92 -15.56 57.58
C TYR A 194 -17.88 -16.58 57.09
N GLY A 195 -16.59 -16.24 57.07
CA GLY A 195 -15.48 -17.11 56.61
C GLY A 195 -15.57 -17.35 55.08
N LEU A 196 -15.91 -16.35 54.30
CA LEU A 196 -16.01 -16.39 52.85
C LEU A 196 -14.90 -15.57 52.23
N THR A 197 -14.41 -16.02 51.07
CA THR A 197 -13.45 -15.32 50.20
C THR A 197 -14.11 -14.99 48.89
N MET A 198 -13.55 -14.04 48.14
CA MET A 198 -14.01 -13.71 46.79
C MET A 198 -14.07 -14.95 45.91
N SER A 199 -12.98 -15.75 45.87
CA SER A 199 -12.94 -16.97 45.07
C SER A 199 -13.99 -18.00 45.49
N SER A 200 -14.30 -18.15 46.82
CA SER A 200 -15.34 -19.05 47.28
C SER A 200 -16.73 -18.57 46.87
N VAL A 201 -16.97 -17.28 46.91
CA VAL A 201 -18.24 -16.68 46.44
C VAL A 201 -18.37 -16.85 44.92
N ALA A 202 -17.31 -16.54 44.15
CA ALA A 202 -17.31 -16.74 42.69
C ALA A 202 -17.58 -18.18 42.31
N GLN A 203 -16.92 -19.14 42.97
CA GLN A 203 -17.15 -20.56 42.71
C GLN A 203 -18.60 -20.99 43.01
N MET A 204 -19.18 -20.50 44.10
CA MET A 204 -20.57 -20.79 44.42
C MET A 204 -21.50 -20.16 43.37
N MET A 205 -21.27 -18.92 42.97
CA MET A 205 -22.07 -18.27 41.96
C MET A 205 -22.03 -18.98 40.60
N GLY A 206 -20.85 -19.38 40.13
CA GLY A 206 -20.67 -20.10 38.87
C GLY A 206 -21.29 -21.53 38.85
N THR A 207 -21.62 -22.12 40.04
CA THR A 207 -22.28 -23.44 40.13
C THR A 207 -23.79 -23.38 40.29
N VAL A 208 -24.36 -22.21 40.56
CA VAL A 208 -25.80 -22.07 40.87
C VAL A 208 -26.62 -21.75 39.61
N ASP A 209 -26.08 -21.04 38.65
CA ASP A 209 -26.77 -20.81 37.39
C ASP A 209 -26.44 -21.91 36.40
N PHE A 210 -27.40 -22.80 36.14
CA PHE A 210 -27.18 -23.94 35.25
C PHE A 210 -28.49 -24.49 34.66
N THR A 211 -28.37 -25.06 33.49
CA THR A 211 -29.39 -25.92 32.87
C THR A 211 -28.78 -27.29 32.55
N TYR A 212 -29.25 -28.32 33.18
CA TYR A 212 -28.73 -29.68 32.98
C TYR A 212 -29.80 -30.57 32.37
N PRO A 213 -29.60 -31.22 31.23
CA PRO A 213 -30.53 -32.18 30.65
C PRO A 213 -30.54 -33.45 31.50
N ALA A 214 -31.65 -33.69 32.18
CA ALA A 214 -31.81 -34.84 33.11
C ALA A 214 -32.24 -36.13 32.40
N GLY A 215 -32.51 -36.08 31.10
CA GLY A 215 -32.96 -37.24 30.31
C GLY A 215 -34.41 -37.09 29.80
N SER A 216 -35.06 -38.20 29.57
CA SER A 216 -36.47 -38.25 29.15
C SER A 216 -37.29 -39.22 29.97
N VAL A 217 -38.57 -38.89 30.18
CA VAL A 217 -39.55 -39.76 30.87
C VAL A 217 -40.69 -40.03 29.91
N THR A 218 -41.02 -41.33 29.74
CA THR A 218 -42.15 -41.72 28.90
C THR A 218 -43.45 -41.54 29.68
N GLN A 219 -44.30 -40.62 29.25
CA GLN A 219 -45.61 -40.44 29.84
C GLN A 219 -46.70 -40.75 28.80
N GLY A 220 -47.35 -41.89 28.97
CA GLY A 220 -48.32 -42.41 27.99
C GLY A 220 -47.66 -42.81 26.67
N SER A 221 -47.94 -42.07 25.60
CA SER A 221 -47.36 -42.30 24.27
C SER A 221 -46.34 -41.25 23.87
N GLN A 222 -45.87 -40.39 24.81
CA GLN A 222 -44.92 -39.33 24.54
C GLN A 222 -43.70 -39.46 25.45
N ASP A 223 -42.54 -39.26 24.85
CA ASP A 223 -41.31 -39.09 25.60
C ASP A 223 -41.11 -37.55 25.85
N ILE A 224 -41.11 -37.22 27.14
CA ILE A 224 -40.95 -35.84 27.63
C ILE A 224 -39.50 -35.69 28.08
N SER A 225 -38.79 -34.77 27.46
CA SER A 225 -37.47 -34.37 27.92
C SER A 225 -37.56 -33.63 29.24
N VAL A 226 -36.73 -34.05 30.19
CA VAL A 226 -36.63 -33.43 31.51
C VAL A 226 -35.31 -32.71 31.62
N ALA A 227 -35.36 -31.46 31.96
CA ALA A 227 -34.18 -30.64 32.28
C ALA A 227 -34.34 -30.10 33.71
N THR A 228 -33.21 -30.01 34.42
CA THR A 228 -33.15 -29.29 35.70
C THR A 228 -32.46 -27.97 35.43
N SER A 229 -33.11 -26.87 35.71
CA SER A 229 -32.54 -25.52 35.52
C SER A 229 -32.74 -24.68 36.76
N MET A 230 -31.79 -23.83 37.00
CA MET A 230 -31.87 -22.72 37.93
C MET A 230 -31.28 -21.49 37.27
N GLU A 231 -32.07 -20.42 37.16
CA GLU A 231 -31.71 -19.22 36.43
C GLU A 231 -31.81 -18.00 37.35
N TYR A 232 -30.72 -17.25 37.42
CA TYR A 232 -30.60 -15.96 38.09
C TYR A 232 -30.60 -14.85 37.07
N ASN A 233 -31.72 -14.60 36.45
CA ASN A 233 -31.88 -13.67 35.31
C ASN A 233 -32.28 -12.21 35.67
N THR A 234 -32.26 -11.87 36.97
CA THR A 234 -32.55 -10.48 37.42
C THR A 234 -31.66 -10.13 38.61
N VAL A 235 -31.34 -8.85 38.76
CA VAL A 235 -30.57 -8.30 39.87
C VAL A 235 -31.24 -8.68 41.24
N GLN A 236 -32.57 -8.73 41.32
CA GLN A 236 -33.25 -9.12 42.55
C GLN A 236 -33.02 -10.60 42.90
N LYS A 237 -33.08 -11.52 41.94
CA LYS A 237 -32.76 -12.94 42.15
C LYS A 237 -31.31 -13.13 42.55
N LEU A 238 -30.37 -12.38 41.96
CA LEU A 238 -28.98 -12.40 42.37
C LEU A 238 -28.81 -11.97 43.82
N ARG A 239 -29.49 -10.92 44.30
CA ARG A 239 -29.46 -10.50 45.69
C ARG A 239 -29.92 -11.61 46.64
N GLU A 240 -30.93 -12.37 46.26
CA GLU A 240 -31.50 -13.48 47.03
C GLU A 240 -30.77 -14.81 46.84
N MET A 241 -29.64 -14.85 46.05
CA MET A 241 -28.87 -16.04 45.80
C MET A 241 -28.33 -16.64 47.10
N PRO A 242 -28.58 -17.91 47.37
CA PRO A 242 -28.11 -18.57 48.61
C PRO A 242 -26.63 -18.91 48.51
N LEU A 243 -25.88 -18.52 49.54
CA LEU A 243 -24.47 -18.82 49.70
C LEU A 243 -24.27 -19.65 50.96
N MET A 244 -23.39 -20.67 50.92
CA MET A 244 -23.10 -21.52 52.07
C MET A 244 -21.84 -21.04 52.77
N THR A 245 -21.93 -20.66 54.00
CA THR A 245 -20.77 -20.32 54.83
C THR A 245 -19.93 -21.53 55.18
N THR A 246 -18.66 -21.33 55.57
CA THR A 246 -17.75 -22.40 56.03
C THR A 246 -18.30 -23.14 57.27
N LYS A 247 -19.24 -22.52 58.01
CA LYS A 247 -19.89 -23.12 59.19
C LYS A 247 -21.20 -23.85 58.84
N GLY A 248 -21.56 -24.00 57.56
CA GLY A 248 -22.77 -24.66 57.07
C GLY A 248 -24.06 -23.83 57.21
N GLN A 249 -23.99 -22.55 57.50
CA GLN A 249 -25.09 -21.62 57.54
C GLN A 249 -25.39 -21.12 56.13
N VAL A 250 -26.63 -21.06 55.71
CA VAL A 250 -27.07 -20.44 54.44
C VAL A 250 -27.40 -18.97 54.68
N ILE A 251 -26.74 -18.13 53.92
CA ILE A 251 -26.97 -16.65 53.84
C ILE A 251 -27.30 -16.27 52.43
N THR A 252 -27.73 -15.04 52.19
CA THR A 252 -27.96 -14.53 50.84
C THR A 252 -26.82 -13.64 50.38
N LEU A 253 -26.65 -13.46 49.06
CA LEU A 253 -25.59 -12.60 48.51
C LEU A 253 -25.69 -11.17 49.03
N GLN A 254 -26.91 -10.60 49.18
CA GLN A 254 -27.14 -9.29 49.77
C GLN A 254 -26.66 -9.14 51.24
N ASP A 255 -26.46 -10.22 51.95
CA ASP A 255 -25.92 -10.19 53.33
C ASP A 255 -24.44 -9.90 53.38
N ILE A 256 -23.70 -10.05 52.25
CA ILE A 256 -22.24 -9.82 52.14
C ILE A 256 -21.85 -8.90 51.02
N ALA A 257 -22.78 -8.49 50.14
CA ALA A 257 -22.49 -7.69 48.98
C ALA A 257 -23.63 -6.71 48.66
N ASN A 258 -23.26 -5.60 48.01
CA ASN A 258 -24.21 -4.72 47.39
C ASN A 258 -24.28 -5.04 45.88
N VAL A 259 -25.48 -5.39 45.40
CA VAL A 259 -25.68 -5.77 44.00
C VAL A 259 -26.39 -4.64 43.26
N THR A 260 -25.72 -4.04 42.31
CA THR A 260 -26.22 -2.90 41.51
C THR A 260 -25.91 -3.11 40.04
N THR A 261 -26.65 -2.49 39.16
CA THR A 261 -26.24 -2.31 37.78
C THR A 261 -25.30 -1.10 37.71
N ALA A 262 -24.18 -1.24 37.06
CA ALA A 262 -23.20 -0.18 36.84
C ALA A 262 -22.75 -0.25 35.39
N SER A 263 -22.30 0.85 34.84
CA SER A 263 -21.61 0.87 33.56
C SER A 263 -20.12 0.64 33.84
N LYS A 264 -19.51 -0.23 33.07
CA LYS A 264 -18.07 -0.48 33.17
C LYS A 264 -17.32 0.78 32.81
N ASP A 265 -16.25 1.08 33.54
CA ASP A 265 -15.40 2.20 33.18
C ASP A 265 -14.97 2.05 31.71
N ALA A 266 -15.12 3.13 30.95
CA ALA A 266 -14.78 3.11 29.54
C ALA A 266 -13.31 2.75 29.39
N THR A 267 -13.01 1.73 28.58
CA THR A 267 -11.64 1.35 28.23
C THR A 267 -11.18 2.08 26.97
N SER A 268 -12.11 2.72 26.28
CA SER A 268 -11.89 3.53 25.10
C SER A 268 -12.90 4.67 25.05
N ILE A 269 -12.46 5.80 24.55
CA ILE A 269 -13.34 6.97 24.32
C ILE A 269 -13.41 7.20 22.82
N SER A 270 -14.61 7.43 22.32
CA SER A 270 -14.84 7.88 20.96
C SER A 270 -15.72 9.12 20.98
N ARG A 271 -15.31 10.16 20.24
CA ARG A 271 -16.09 11.40 20.07
C ARG A 271 -16.11 11.86 18.63
N TYR A 272 -17.21 12.48 18.25
CA TYR A 272 -17.40 13.13 16.96
C TYR A 272 -17.84 14.58 17.17
N ASN A 273 -17.04 15.53 16.68
CA ASN A 273 -17.24 16.96 16.91
C ASN A 273 -17.51 17.31 18.38
N GLY A 274 -16.73 16.72 19.31
CA GLY A 274 -16.84 16.95 20.74
C GLY A 274 -18.02 16.24 21.44
N GLN A 275 -18.81 15.43 20.73
CA GLN A 275 -19.91 14.64 21.31
C GLN A 275 -19.49 13.17 21.41
N ASP A 276 -19.80 12.57 22.56
CA ASP A 276 -19.57 11.14 22.74
C ASP A 276 -20.38 10.34 21.72
N ASN A 277 -19.76 9.36 21.11
CA ASN A 277 -20.35 8.52 20.09
C ASN A 277 -19.93 7.06 20.22
N VAL A 278 -20.61 6.22 19.46
CA VAL A 278 -20.17 4.84 19.19
C VAL A 278 -19.69 4.78 17.73
N SER A 279 -18.45 4.45 17.54
CA SER A 279 -17.83 4.29 16.23
C SER A 279 -18.03 2.85 15.72
N ILE A 280 -18.55 2.72 14.49
CA ILE A 280 -18.85 1.46 13.83
C ILE A 280 -17.93 1.34 12.63
N GLY A 281 -16.96 0.45 12.69
CA GLY A 281 -16.03 0.13 11.61
C GLY A 281 -16.55 -1.01 10.73
N ILE A 282 -16.48 -0.86 9.41
CA ILE A 282 -16.98 -1.83 8.45
C ILE A 282 -15.81 -2.38 7.63
N LYS A 283 -15.64 -3.70 7.65
CA LYS A 283 -14.70 -4.41 6.78
C LYS A 283 -15.43 -5.12 5.66
N ASN A 284 -14.95 -4.98 4.44
CA ASN A 284 -15.54 -5.64 3.28
C ASN A 284 -14.95 -7.04 3.05
N LYS A 285 -15.72 -7.92 2.42
CA LYS A 285 -15.20 -9.20 1.93
C LYS A 285 -14.29 -8.96 0.72
N SER A 286 -13.18 -9.69 0.62
CA SER A 286 -12.26 -9.64 -0.53
C SER A 286 -12.96 -9.97 -1.86
N SER A 287 -14.07 -10.74 -1.82
CA SER A 287 -14.89 -11.03 -3.01
C SER A 287 -15.76 -9.86 -3.48
N ALA A 288 -16.04 -8.89 -2.58
CA ALA A 288 -16.84 -7.70 -2.88
C ALA A 288 -15.90 -6.49 -3.02
N GLY A 289 -16.00 -5.76 -4.12
CA GLY A 289 -15.22 -4.51 -4.26
C GLY A 289 -15.66 -3.46 -3.24
N THR A 290 -14.72 -2.68 -2.74
CA THR A 290 -14.94 -1.65 -1.71
C THR A 290 -16.10 -0.71 -2.00
N VAL A 291 -16.18 -0.21 -3.24
CA VAL A 291 -17.27 0.70 -3.66
C VAL A 291 -18.65 0.06 -3.53
N ASN A 292 -18.76 -1.23 -3.87
CA ASN A 292 -20.04 -1.93 -3.76
C ASN A 292 -20.42 -2.17 -2.29
N ALA A 293 -19.46 -2.54 -1.45
CA ALA A 293 -19.68 -2.75 -0.02
C ALA A 293 -20.16 -1.44 0.65
N CYS A 294 -19.44 -0.34 0.44
CA CYS A 294 -19.84 0.96 0.98
C CYS A 294 -21.22 1.42 0.48
N LYS A 295 -21.56 1.11 -0.78
CA LYS A 295 -22.89 1.42 -1.31
C LYS A 295 -23.99 0.61 -0.61
N ASP A 296 -23.80 -0.71 -0.47
CA ASP A 296 -24.75 -1.58 0.20
C ASP A 296 -24.98 -1.15 1.65
N VAL A 297 -23.87 -0.80 2.36
CA VAL A 297 -23.93 -0.28 3.73
C VAL A 297 -24.70 1.04 3.80
N LYS A 298 -24.45 2.00 2.91
CA LYS A 298 -25.18 3.28 2.87
C LYS A 298 -26.68 3.10 2.61
N GLU A 299 -27.04 2.21 1.69
CA GLU A 299 -28.44 1.89 1.41
C GLU A 299 -29.12 1.26 2.65
N LYS A 300 -28.40 0.38 3.36
CA LYS A 300 -28.89 -0.27 4.57
C LYS A 300 -28.96 0.72 5.75
N LEU A 301 -27.97 1.58 5.89
CA LEU A 301 -27.91 2.60 6.93
C LEU A 301 -29.10 3.56 6.86
N GLN A 302 -29.57 3.91 5.65
CA GLN A 302 -30.78 4.74 5.49
C GLN A 302 -32.04 4.03 6.02
N GLN A 303 -32.10 2.69 5.93
CA GLN A 303 -33.21 1.93 6.51
C GLN A 303 -33.10 1.89 8.03
N ILE A 304 -31.90 1.60 8.55
CA ILE A 304 -31.61 1.57 9.99
C ILE A 304 -31.88 2.93 10.63
N GLN A 305 -31.52 4.04 9.97
CA GLN A 305 -31.81 5.41 10.45
C GLN A 305 -33.30 5.68 10.56
N ALA A 306 -34.10 5.17 9.62
CA ALA A 306 -35.53 5.34 9.65
C ALA A 306 -36.21 4.52 10.78
N GLU A 307 -35.62 3.38 11.14
CA GLU A 307 -36.09 2.50 12.22
C GLU A 307 -35.65 3.01 13.61
N ASN A 308 -34.51 3.70 13.67
CA ASN A 308 -33.90 4.21 14.91
C ASN A 308 -33.80 5.76 14.90
N PRO A 309 -34.90 6.51 15.01
CA PRO A 309 -34.88 7.97 14.94
C PRO A 309 -34.24 8.67 16.15
N ALA A 310 -33.93 7.94 17.21
CA ALA A 310 -33.27 8.45 18.41
C ALA A 310 -31.73 8.44 18.31
N ILE A 311 -31.18 7.90 17.21
CA ILE A 311 -29.75 7.85 16.95
C ILE A 311 -29.51 8.55 15.61
N GLU A 312 -28.47 9.36 15.53
CA GLU A 312 -28.01 9.97 14.30
C GLU A 312 -26.75 9.23 13.84
N PHE A 313 -26.77 8.77 12.57
CA PHE A 313 -25.64 8.07 11.98
C PHE A 313 -24.95 8.97 10.97
N GLU A 314 -23.69 9.30 11.22
CA GLU A 314 -22.84 10.07 10.31
C GLU A 314 -21.69 9.20 9.79
N VAL A 315 -21.42 9.28 8.49
CA VAL A 315 -20.31 8.56 7.88
C VAL A 315 -19.05 9.40 8.00
N THR A 316 -18.16 9.05 8.91
CA THR A 316 -16.92 9.78 9.17
C THR A 316 -15.78 9.39 8.22
N TYR A 317 -15.77 8.14 7.75
CA TYR A 317 -14.82 7.68 6.75
C TYR A 317 -15.53 6.85 5.68
N ASP A 318 -15.24 7.12 4.41
CA ASP A 318 -15.81 6.42 3.27
C ASP A 318 -14.78 6.27 2.15
N ALA A 319 -14.10 5.13 2.12
CA ALA A 319 -13.13 4.81 1.09
C ALA A 319 -13.72 4.86 -0.34
N SER A 320 -15.03 4.58 -0.49
CA SER A 320 -15.67 4.60 -1.81
C SER A 320 -15.67 5.98 -2.45
N SER A 321 -15.74 7.05 -1.66
CA SER A 321 -15.75 8.42 -2.18
C SER A 321 -14.40 8.78 -2.81
N SER A 322 -13.29 8.46 -2.15
CA SER A 322 -11.93 8.65 -2.66
C SER A 322 -11.66 7.79 -3.89
N ILE A 323 -12.11 6.52 -3.86
CA ILE A 323 -11.98 5.60 -5.00
C ILE A 323 -12.74 6.13 -6.21
N ILE A 324 -13.99 6.51 -6.06
CA ILE A 324 -14.83 7.03 -7.17
C ILE A 324 -14.25 8.33 -7.71
N SER A 325 -13.80 9.25 -6.84
CA SER A 325 -13.16 10.49 -7.23
C SER A 325 -11.90 10.23 -8.07
N SER A 326 -11.02 9.35 -7.59
CA SER A 326 -9.78 8.97 -8.27
C SER A 326 -10.06 8.31 -9.62
N LEU A 327 -10.95 7.32 -9.67
CA LEU A 327 -11.33 6.63 -10.91
C LEU A 327 -11.97 7.60 -11.92
N THR A 328 -12.79 8.53 -11.46
CA THR A 328 -13.41 9.55 -12.31
C THR A 328 -12.35 10.50 -12.88
N SER A 329 -11.43 10.97 -12.06
CA SER A 329 -10.33 11.85 -12.48
C SER A 329 -9.44 11.19 -13.52
N VAL A 330 -9.10 9.91 -13.35
CA VAL A 330 -8.31 9.16 -14.34
C VAL A 330 -9.13 8.89 -15.61
N ALA A 331 -10.43 8.62 -15.52
CA ALA A 331 -11.30 8.49 -16.68
C ALA A 331 -11.44 9.81 -17.48
N GLU A 332 -11.53 10.94 -16.80
CA GLU A 332 -11.51 12.27 -17.44
C GLU A 332 -10.16 12.54 -18.13
N THR A 333 -9.05 12.20 -17.47
CA THR A 333 -7.70 12.26 -18.03
C THR A 333 -7.57 11.41 -19.30
N LEU A 334 -8.11 10.20 -19.29
CA LEU A 334 -8.15 9.30 -20.42
C LEU A 334 -8.95 9.90 -21.60
N LEU A 335 -10.13 10.42 -21.33
CA LEU A 335 -10.96 11.10 -22.35
C LEU A 335 -10.26 12.31 -22.94
N LEU A 336 -9.67 13.15 -22.08
CA LEU A 336 -8.90 14.32 -22.52
C LEU A 336 -7.69 13.93 -23.37
N GLY A 337 -6.98 12.87 -22.99
CA GLY A 337 -5.86 12.28 -23.74
C GLY A 337 -6.30 11.82 -25.15
N VAL A 338 -7.44 11.17 -25.28
CA VAL A 338 -8.02 10.79 -26.59
C VAL A 338 -8.33 12.01 -27.43
N VAL A 339 -8.96 13.03 -26.86
CA VAL A 339 -9.31 14.27 -27.56
C VAL A 339 -8.06 15.00 -28.04
N LEU A 340 -7.05 15.16 -27.17
CA LEU A 340 -5.79 15.78 -27.52
C LEU A 340 -5.05 15.02 -28.63
N THR A 341 -5.03 13.70 -28.55
CA THR A 341 -4.46 12.85 -29.61
C THR A 341 -5.17 13.05 -30.94
N MET A 342 -6.50 13.08 -30.96
CA MET A 342 -7.27 13.35 -32.18
C MET A 342 -6.99 14.75 -32.73
N ALA A 343 -6.82 15.76 -31.89
CA ALA A 343 -6.47 17.11 -32.30
C ALA A 343 -5.09 17.18 -32.99
N VAL A 344 -4.09 16.46 -32.42
CA VAL A 344 -2.76 16.34 -33.03
C VAL A 344 -2.85 15.67 -34.40
N LEU A 345 -3.56 14.53 -34.47
CA LEU A 345 -3.73 13.81 -35.72
C LEU A 345 -4.42 14.69 -36.81
N PHE A 346 -5.43 15.47 -36.40
CA PHE A 346 -6.08 16.41 -37.28
C PHE A 346 -5.12 17.51 -37.78
N LEU A 347 -4.26 17.99 -36.89
CA LEU A 347 -3.25 19.00 -37.26
C LEU A 347 -2.29 18.48 -38.34
N PHE A 348 -1.86 17.21 -38.24
CA PHE A 348 -0.91 16.61 -39.17
C PHE A 348 -1.55 16.11 -40.48
N PHE A 349 -2.73 15.52 -40.45
CA PHE A 349 -3.40 14.97 -41.64
C PHE A 349 -4.26 16.03 -42.38
N GLY A 350 -4.76 17.03 -41.65
CA GLY A 350 -5.67 18.05 -42.21
C GLY A 350 -7.01 17.53 -42.65
N ASP A 351 -7.28 16.25 -42.43
CA ASP A 351 -8.55 15.58 -42.79
C ASP A 351 -9.17 14.95 -41.55
N PHE A 352 -10.36 15.38 -41.19
CA PHE A 352 -11.11 14.86 -40.06
C PHE A 352 -11.40 13.34 -40.17
N LYS A 353 -11.62 12.86 -41.41
CA LYS A 353 -11.88 11.43 -41.66
C LYS A 353 -10.65 10.58 -41.33
N ALA A 354 -9.43 11.04 -41.68
CA ALA A 354 -8.20 10.34 -41.37
C ALA A 354 -7.96 10.30 -39.85
N SER A 355 -8.18 11.43 -39.18
CA SER A 355 -8.08 11.49 -37.71
C SER A 355 -9.12 10.63 -37.03
N LEU A 356 -10.34 10.60 -37.54
CA LEU A 356 -11.42 9.76 -36.99
C LEU A 356 -11.13 8.25 -37.15
N ILE A 357 -10.49 7.82 -38.25
CA ILE A 357 -10.13 6.42 -38.46
C ILE A 357 -9.15 5.96 -37.39
N VAL A 358 -8.10 6.75 -37.13
CA VAL A 358 -7.12 6.44 -36.10
C VAL A 358 -7.74 6.61 -34.71
N GLY A 359 -8.53 7.69 -34.52
CA GLY A 359 -9.21 7.94 -33.24
C GLY A 359 -10.19 6.84 -32.85
N ALA A 360 -10.93 6.27 -33.83
CA ALA A 360 -11.86 5.17 -33.57
C ALA A 360 -11.17 3.83 -33.24
N SER A 361 -9.91 3.67 -33.61
CA SER A 361 -9.16 2.47 -33.24
C SER A 361 -8.87 2.38 -31.74
N MET A 362 -8.74 3.53 -31.03
CA MET A 362 -8.44 3.59 -29.60
C MET A 362 -9.58 3.00 -28.74
N PRO A 363 -10.85 3.48 -28.81
CA PRO A 363 -11.92 2.92 -28.01
C PRO A 363 -12.13 1.42 -28.25
N ILE A 364 -11.95 0.95 -29.48
CA ILE A 364 -12.14 -0.46 -29.82
C ILE A 364 -11.01 -1.32 -29.23
N SER A 365 -9.78 -0.83 -29.28
CA SER A 365 -8.65 -1.48 -28.60
C SER A 365 -8.86 -1.49 -27.09
N LEU A 366 -9.36 -0.39 -26.53
CA LEU A 366 -9.71 -0.27 -25.11
C LEU A 366 -10.76 -1.32 -24.69
N PHE A 367 -11.87 -1.45 -25.44
CA PHE A 367 -12.89 -2.44 -25.11
C PHE A 367 -12.35 -3.87 -25.16
N LEU A 368 -11.50 -4.20 -26.12
CA LEU A 368 -10.86 -5.52 -26.14
C LEU A 368 -9.92 -5.71 -24.94
N THR A 369 -9.19 -4.67 -24.54
CA THR A 369 -8.35 -4.69 -23.34
C THR A 369 -9.19 -4.95 -22.09
N LEU A 370 -10.29 -4.22 -21.90
CA LEU A 370 -11.20 -4.38 -20.76
C LEU A 370 -11.79 -5.80 -20.68
N ILE A 371 -12.17 -6.38 -21.84
CA ILE A 371 -12.64 -7.78 -21.87
C ILE A 371 -11.53 -8.73 -21.38
N LEU A 372 -10.30 -8.55 -21.84
CA LEU A 372 -9.17 -9.42 -21.43
C LEU A 372 -8.83 -9.24 -19.95
N MET A 373 -8.87 -8.01 -19.43
CA MET A 373 -8.69 -7.72 -18.00
C MET A 373 -9.77 -8.41 -17.17
N SER A 374 -11.04 -8.29 -17.58
CA SER A 374 -12.16 -8.95 -16.90
C SER A 374 -12.03 -10.48 -16.90
N MET A 375 -11.51 -11.06 -17.99
CA MET A 375 -11.27 -12.52 -18.07
C MET A 375 -10.14 -12.98 -17.14
N MET A 376 -9.18 -12.11 -16.81
CA MET A 376 -8.10 -12.39 -15.87
C MET A 376 -8.48 -12.08 -14.41
N GLY A 377 -9.67 -11.53 -14.18
CA GLY A 377 -10.11 -11.17 -12.84
C GLY A 377 -9.48 -9.88 -12.26
N PHE A 378 -8.88 -9.05 -13.11
CA PHE A 378 -8.27 -7.79 -12.67
C PHE A 378 -9.34 -6.81 -12.18
N SER A 379 -8.99 -6.00 -11.18
CA SER A 379 -9.83 -4.92 -10.68
C SER A 379 -9.64 -3.63 -11.48
N MET A 380 -10.63 -2.75 -11.39
CA MET A 380 -10.53 -1.38 -11.90
C MET A 380 -10.00 -0.49 -10.78
N ASN A 381 -8.74 -0.15 -10.86
CA ASN A 381 -8.01 0.61 -9.86
C ASN A 381 -7.14 1.70 -10.52
N ILE A 382 -6.48 2.52 -9.69
CA ILE A 382 -5.67 3.64 -10.18
C ILE A 382 -4.51 3.18 -11.08
N VAL A 383 -3.94 2.00 -10.79
CA VAL A 383 -2.82 1.41 -11.54
C VAL A 383 -3.27 0.91 -12.90
N THR A 384 -4.39 0.18 -12.97
CA THR A 384 -4.93 -0.34 -14.23
C THR A 384 -5.47 0.77 -15.12
N LEU A 385 -6.16 1.77 -14.57
CA LEU A 385 -6.63 2.93 -15.32
C LEU A 385 -5.46 3.81 -15.78
N GLY A 386 -4.46 4.04 -14.92
CA GLY A 386 -3.23 4.74 -15.29
C GLY A 386 -2.51 4.07 -16.46
N SER A 387 -2.42 2.72 -16.43
CA SER A 387 -1.86 1.96 -17.55
C SER A 387 -2.66 2.12 -18.85
N LEU A 388 -3.98 2.23 -18.79
CA LEU A 388 -4.82 2.50 -19.96
C LEU A 388 -4.54 3.91 -20.54
N VAL A 389 -4.35 4.93 -19.68
CA VAL A 389 -3.96 6.29 -20.15
C VAL A 389 -2.65 6.26 -20.92
N ILE A 390 -1.66 5.55 -20.39
CA ILE A 390 -0.35 5.37 -21.04
C ILE A 390 -0.50 4.60 -22.36
N ALA A 391 -1.25 3.50 -22.31
CA ALA A 391 -1.49 2.65 -23.46
C ALA A 391 -2.15 3.40 -24.62
N ILE A 392 -3.04 4.38 -24.37
CA ILE A 392 -3.66 5.22 -25.41
C ILE A 392 -2.58 5.91 -26.23
N GLY A 393 -1.57 6.50 -25.60
CA GLY A 393 -0.46 7.15 -26.31
C GLY A 393 0.31 6.20 -27.21
N MET A 394 0.48 4.95 -26.79
CA MET A 394 1.21 3.92 -27.54
C MET A 394 0.35 3.21 -28.59
N MET A 395 -0.95 3.01 -28.33
CA MET A 395 -1.89 2.31 -29.24
C MET A 395 -2.03 3.01 -30.58
N VAL A 396 -1.87 4.32 -30.59
CA VAL A 396 -2.05 5.13 -31.80
C VAL A 396 -0.93 4.92 -32.82
N ASP A 397 0.27 4.58 -32.37
CA ASP A 397 1.47 4.48 -33.21
C ASP A 397 1.29 3.48 -34.35
N ALA A 398 0.85 2.25 -34.08
CA ALA A 398 0.59 1.25 -35.10
C ALA A 398 -0.44 1.72 -36.15
N SER A 399 -1.50 2.38 -35.70
CA SER A 399 -2.58 2.89 -36.56
C SER A 399 -2.10 4.04 -37.45
N ILE A 400 -1.23 4.92 -36.93
CA ILE A 400 -0.60 6.01 -37.70
C ILE A 400 0.27 5.47 -38.81
N VAL A 401 1.12 4.50 -38.53
CA VAL A 401 2.03 3.89 -39.52
C VAL A 401 1.26 3.21 -40.63
N VAL A 402 0.16 2.52 -40.29
CA VAL A 402 -0.70 1.86 -41.30
C VAL A 402 -1.38 2.89 -42.20
N ILE A 403 -2.03 3.92 -41.64
CA ILE A 403 -2.74 4.90 -42.44
C ILE A 403 -1.79 5.73 -43.35
N GLU A 404 -0.60 6.05 -42.85
CA GLU A 404 0.43 6.75 -43.63
C GLU A 404 0.93 5.91 -44.82
N SER A 405 1.16 4.62 -44.59
CA SER A 405 1.53 3.67 -45.64
C SER A 405 0.42 3.51 -46.68
N CYS A 406 -0.87 3.49 -46.25
CA CYS A 406 -1.99 3.50 -47.15
C CYS A 406 -2.05 4.76 -48.02
N PHE A 407 -1.83 5.95 -47.44
CA PHE A 407 -1.75 7.22 -48.20
C PHE A 407 -0.60 7.23 -49.20
N ARG A 408 0.58 6.75 -48.78
CA ARG A 408 1.74 6.65 -49.67
C ARG A 408 1.48 5.74 -50.86
N ARG A 409 0.87 4.58 -50.65
CA ARG A 409 0.50 3.64 -51.71
C ARG A 409 -0.63 4.15 -52.61
N GLN A 410 -1.57 4.91 -52.08
CA GLN A 410 -2.63 5.52 -52.87
C GLN A 410 -2.11 6.48 -53.97
N LYS A 411 -0.95 7.11 -53.73
CA LYS A 411 -0.28 7.97 -54.75
C LYS A 411 0.16 7.17 -56.01
N SER A 412 0.47 5.88 -55.84
CA SER A 412 0.89 4.96 -56.92
C SER A 412 -0.23 4.04 -57.42
N THR A 413 -1.22 3.77 -56.59
CA THR A 413 -2.31 2.79 -56.87
C THR A 413 -3.67 3.46 -56.69
N PRO A 414 -4.44 3.75 -57.71
CA PRO A 414 -5.72 4.46 -57.62
C PRO A 414 -6.82 3.71 -56.87
N ASP A 415 -6.78 2.37 -56.84
CA ASP A 415 -7.76 1.57 -56.14
C ASP A 415 -7.48 1.57 -54.60
N LEU A 416 -8.44 2.12 -53.86
CA LEU A 416 -8.38 2.27 -52.43
C LEU A 416 -8.24 0.92 -51.68
N LYS A 417 -8.89 -0.16 -52.21
CA LYS A 417 -8.81 -1.48 -51.58
C LYS A 417 -7.43 -2.09 -51.79
N GLN A 418 -6.89 -1.93 -52.99
CA GLN A 418 -5.54 -2.42 -53.27
C GLN A 418 -4.49 -1.58 -52.53
N ALA A 419 -4.61 -0.26 -52.49
CA ALA A 419 -3.74 0.63 -51.73
C ALA A 419 -3.74 0.32 -50.25
N ALA A 420 -4.90 0.05 -49.65
CA ALA A 420 -5.02 -0.38 -48.26
C ALA A 420 -4.36 -1.73 -47.99
N LEU A 421 -4.55 -2.72 -48.90
CA LEU A 421 -3.97 -4.04 -48.74
C LEU A 421 -2.44 -4.04 -48.88
N GLU A 422 -1.93 -3.36 -49.89
CA GLU A 422 -0.48 -3.28 -50.18
C GLU A 422 0.23 -2.42 -49.11
N GLY A 423 -0.37 -1.27 -48.73
CA GLY A 423 0.15 -0.37 -47.74
C GLY A 423 0.26 -1.07 -46.36
N THR A 424 -0.81 -1.78 -45.96
CA THR A 424 -0.74 -2.54 -44.69
C THR A 424 0.30 -3.67 -44.75
N LYS A 425 0.37 -4.40 -45.88
CA LYS A 425 1.33 -5.49 -46.05
C LYS A 425 2.78 -5.01 -45.94
N GLU A 426 3.08 -3.83 -46.46
CA GLU A 426 4.43 -3.23 -46.45
C GLU A 426 4.96 -3.01 -45.02
N VAL A 427 4.08 -2.57 -44.12
CA VAL A 427 4.47 -2.21 -42.75
C VAL A 427 4.16 -3.29 -41.71
N THR A 428 3.46 -4.38 -42.09
CA THR A 428 3.04 -5.44 -41.16
C THR A 428 4.20 -6.03 -40.35
N ALA A 429 5.31 -6.37 -41.00
CA ALA A 429 6.46 -6.99 -40.33
C ALA A 429 7.09 -6.02 -39.32
N SER A 430 7.28 -4.77 -39.69
CA SER A 430 7.84 -3.75 -38.80
C SER A 430 6.93 -3.44 -37.61
N ILE A 431 5.60 -3.39 -37.82
CA ILE A 431 4.67 -3.13 -36.72
C ILE A 431 4.61 -4.31 -35.75
N ILE A 432 4.56 -5.55 -36.25
CA ILE A 432 4.56 -6.74 -35.38
C ILE A 432 5.86 -6.78 -34.55
N ALA A 433 7.01 -6.57 -35.17
CA ALA A 433 8.29 -6.57 -34.49
C ALA A 433 8.39 -5.48 -33.43
N SER A 434 7.96 -4.27 -33.76
CA SER A 434 7.89 -3.15 -32.83
C SER A 434 6.93 -3.43 -31.64
N THR A 435 5.74 -3.97 -31.91
CA THR A 435 4.80 -4.34 -30.86
C THR A 435 5.35 -5.44 -29.95
N ILE A 436 6.00 -6.47 -30.49
CA ILE A 436 6.65 -7.53 -29.72
C ILE A 436 7.77 -6.95 -28.84
N THR A 437 8.60 -6.07 -29.40
CA THR A 437 9.67 -5.41 -28.62
C THR A 437 9.09 -4.62 -27.45
N THR A 438 8.00 -3.91 -27.66
CA THR A 438 7.31 -3.16 -26.59
C THR A 438 6.71 -4.12 -25.55
N ILE A 439 6.01 -5.18 -25.96
CA ILE A 439 5.42 -6.18 -25.05
C ILE A 439 6.49 -6.83 -24.16
N VAL A 440 7.63 -7.18 -24.72
CA VAL A 440 8.70 -7.87 -23.99
C VAL A 440 9.31 -7.02 -22.87
N VAL A 441 9.23 -5.69 -22.97
CA VAL A 441 9.63 -4.79 -21.88
C VAL A 441 8.75 -4.95 -20.64
N TYR A 442 7.45 -5.20 -20.83
CA TYR A 442 6.49 -5.32 -19.74
C TYR A 442 6.39 -6.74 -19.16
N LEU A 443 6.94 -7.74 -19.84
CA LEU A 443 6.91 -9.12 -19.37
C LEU A 443 7.62 -9.33 -18.02
N PRO A 444 8.79 -8.74 -17.75
CA PRO A 444 9.43 -8.85 -16.45
C PRO A 444 8.56 -8.34 -15.29
N LEU A 445 7.74 -7.30 -15.50
CA LEU A 445 6.80 -6.80 -14.50
C LEU A 445 5.77 -7.84 -14.07
N ALA A 446 5.28 -8.61 -15.03
CA ALA A 446 4.32 -9.69 -14.79
C ALA A 446 4.95 -10.90 -14.07
N THR A 447 6.26 -10.91 -13.87
CA THR A 447 7.00 -12.02 -13.23
C THR A 447 7.82 -11.57 -12.03
N MET A 448 7.71 -10.30 -11.64
CA MET A 448 8.31 -9.78 -10.42
C MET A 448 7.66 -10.42 -9.20
N LYS A 449 8.45 -10.66 -8.18
CA LYS A 449 8.00 -11.03 -6.85
C LYS A 449 7.94 -9.78 -5.97
N GLY A 450 7.34 -9.90 -4.81
CA GLY A 450 7.24 -8.80 -3.86
C GLY A 450 5.98 -7.95 -4.03
N LEU A 451 5.88 -6.93 -3.21
CA LEU A 451 4.80 -5.93 -3.22
C LEU A 451 4.71 -5.24 -4.58
N SER A 452 5.87 -4.80 -5.11
CA SER A 452 5.97 -4.23 -6.46
C SER A 452 5.47 -5.17 -7.53
N GLY A 453 5.76 -6.47 -7.41
CA GLY A 453 5.29 -7.48 -8.35
C GLY A 453 3.77 -7.52 -8.42
N GLN A 454 3.10 -7.62 -7.29
CA GLN A 454 1.63 -7.65 -7.20
C GLN A 454 0.99 -6.35 -7.71
N MET A 455 1.54 -5.18 -7.33
CA MET A 455 1.05 -3.89 -7.80
C MET A 455 1.18 -3.73 -9.32
N PHE A 456 2.31 -4.16 -9.89
CA PHE A 456 2.63 -3.87 -11.29
C PHE A 456 2.34 -5.01 -12.26
N GLU A 457 1.97 -6.18 -11.77
CA GLU A 457 1.50 -7.29 -12.60
C GLU A 457 0.30 -6.84 -13.44
N GLN A 458 -0.71 -6.28 -12.79
CA GLN A 458 -1.92 -5.81 -13.47
C GLN A 458 -1.60 -4.70 -14.48
N LEU A 459 -0.67 -3.79 -14.15
CA LEU A 459 -0.18 -2.75 -15.05
C LEU A 459 0.47 -3.36 -16.30
N GLY A 460 1.41 -4.29 -16.09
CA GLY A 460 2.14 -4.95 -17.17
C GLY A 460 1.21 -5.68 -18.14
N PHE A 461 0.33 -6.52 -17.62
CA PHE A 461 -0.64 -7.25 -18.46
C PHE A 461 -1.65 -6.33 -19.14
N THR A 462 -2.13 -5.28 -18.48
CA THR A 462 -3.05 -4.30 -19.08
C THR A 462 -2.42 -3.64 -20.32
N ILE A 463 -1.15 -3.25 -20.23
CA ILE A 463 -0.43 -2.67 -21.38
C ILE A 463 -0.20 -3.73 -22.48
N VAL A 464 0.17 -4.96 -22.12
CA VAL A 464 0.33 -6.05 -23.07
C VAL A 464 -0.98 -6.31 -23.82
N PHE A 465 -2.10 -6.37 -23.13
CA PHE A 465 -3.43 -6.54 -23.74
C PHE A 465 -3.78 -5.36 -24.65
N ALA A 466 -3.50 -4.14 -24.22
CA ALA A 466 -3.73 -2.93 -24.99
C ALA A 466 -2.90 -2.90 -26.28
N MET A 467 -1.63 -3.30 -26.20
CA MET A 467 -0.75 -3.37 -27.38
C MET A 467 -1.17 -4.45 -28.35
N LEU A 468 -1.58 -5.63 -27.86
CA LEU A 468 -2.14 -6.70 -28.70
C LEU A 468 -3.46 -6.28 -29.37
N ALA A 469 -4.33 -5.63 -28.61
CA ALA A 469 -5.60 -5.09 -29.12
C ALA A 469 -5.36 -4.02 -30.20
N SER A 470 -4.41 -3.13 -29.96
CA SER A 470 -4.01 -2.08 -30.94
C SER A 470 -3.44 -2.69 -32.22
N LEU A 471 -2.60 -3.71 -32.14
CA LEU A 471 -2.06 -4.41 -33.30
C LEU A 471 -3.18 -5.00 -34.16
N ILE A 472 -4.14 -5.67 -33.50
CA ILE A 472 -5.31 -6.23 -34.20
C ILE A 472 -6.15 -5.12 -34.87
N ALA A 473 -6.41 -4.05 -34.14
CA ALA A 473 -7.16 -2.91 -34.64
C ALA A 473 -6.45 -2.22 -35.81
N ALA A 474 -5.13 -1.98 -35.71
CA ALA A 474 -4.35 -1.37 -36.79
C ALA A 474 -4.35 -2.22 -38.07
N MET A 475 -4.28 -3.54 -37.96
CA MET A 475 -4.26 -4.45 -39.12
C MET A 475 -5.62 -4.76 -39.73
N MET A 476 -6.72 -4.62 -38.96
CA MET A 476 -8.06 -4.93 -39.43
C MET A 476 -8.94 -3.69 -39.63
N LEU A 477 -9.00 -2.83 -38.60
CA LEU A 477 -9.91 -1.68 -38.57
C LEU A 477 -9.45 -0.53 -39.44
N VAL A 478 -8.17 -0.15 -39.29
CA VAL A 478 -7.65 1.02 -40.02
C VAL A 478 -7.78 0.84 -41.54
N PRO A 479 -7.34 -0.29 -42.16
CA PRO A 479 -7.53 -0.48 -43.63
C PRO A 479 -8.98 -0.63 -44.02
N LEU A 480 -9.86 -1.21 -43.18
CA LEU A 480 -11.30 -1.31 -43.43
C LEU A 480 -11.93 0.10 -43.47
N PHE A 481 -11.71 0.91 -42.43
CA PHE A 481 -12.25 2.27 -42.35
C PHE A 481 -11.66 3.18 -43.42
N TYR A 482 -10.39 2.98 -43.82
CA TYR A 482 -9.78 3.68 -44.93
C TYR A 482 -10.56 3.49 -46.22
N THR A 483 -11.01 2.26 -46.51
CA THR A 483 -11.82 2.00 -47.74
C THR A 483 -13.26 2.51 -47.64
N VAL A 484 -13.83 2.55 -46.41
CA VAL A 484 -15.23 2.99 -46.19
C VAL A 484 -15.30 4.55 -46.18
N PHE A 485 -14.46 5.19 -45.35
CA PHE A 485 -14.52 6.67 -45.20
C PHE A 485 -13.80 7.45 -46.28
N LYS A 486 -12.94 6.77 -47.08
CA LYS A 486 -12.19 7.37 -48.16
C LYS A 486 -11.51 8.70 -47.79
N PRO A 487 -10.58 8.71 -46.80
CA PRO A 487 -9.90 9.91 -46.36
C PRO A 487 -9.03 10.49 -47.51
N LYS A 488 -8.78 11.78 -47.44
CA LYS A 488 -7.94 12.47 -48.43
C LYS A 488 -6.83 13.23 -47.68
N GLU A 489 -5.57 12.92 -48.00
CA GLU A 489 -4.46 13.73 -47.52
C GLU A 489 -4.54 15.11 -48.12
N LYS A 490 -4.71 16.16 -47.30
CA LYS A 490 -4.66 17.53 -47.78
C LYS A 490 -3.20 17.97 -47.93
N GLU A 491 -2.84 18.37 -49.14
CA GLU A 491 -1.53 18.95 -49.41
C GLU A 491 -1.55 20.46 -49.11
N ASN A 492 -0.41 21.03 -48.65
CA ASN A 492 -0.22 22.47 -48.36
C ASN A 492 -0.88 22.98 -47.06
N LEU A 493 -0.92 22.14 -46.00
CA LEU A 493 -1.26 22.63 -44.68
C LEU A 493 -0.21 23.63 -44.15
N PRO A 494 -0.57 24.55 -43.25
CA PRO A 494 0.38 25.45 -42.60
C PRO A 494 1.54 24.70 -41.96
N ILE A 495 1.24 23.51 -41.34
CA ILE A 495 2.24 22.65 -40.73
C ILE A 495 3.19 22.02 -41.73
N ASP A 496 2.76 21.75 -42.98
CA ASP A 496 3.64 21.19 -44.01
C ASP A 496 4.75 22.15 -44.41
N LYS A 497 4.45 23.44 -44.42
CA LYS A 497 5.46 24.49 -44.69
C LYS A 497 6.50 24.56 -43.58
N LEU A 498 6.04 24.44 -42.33
CA LEU A 498 6.90 24.41 -41.16
C LEU A 498 7.75 23.12 -41.15
N LEU A 499 7.13 21.97 -41.39
CA LEU A 499 7.81 20.66 -41.47
C LEU A 499 8.84 20.63 -42.62
N LYS A 500 8.53 21.13 -43.81
CA LYS A 500 9.49 21.20 -44.91
C LYS A 500 10.69 22.09 -44.56
N LYS A 501 10.47 23.22 -43.88
CA LYS A 501 11.55 24.10 -43.41
C LYS A 501 12.37 23.39 -42.32
N PHE A 502 11.71 22.71 -41.39
CA PHE A 502 12.36 21.95 -40.33
C PHE A 502 13.15 20.75 -40.88
N THR A 503 12.60 20.01 -41.85
CA THR A 503 13.28 18.88 -42.50
C THR A 503 14.56 19.35 -43.24
N THR A 504 14.50 20.46 -43.95
CA THR A 504 15.70 21.01 -44.66
C THR A 504 16.73 21.51 -43.65
N TRP A 505 16.33 22.14 -42.58
CA TRP A 505 17.21 22.53 -41.46
C TRP A 505 17.85 21.30 -40.79
N TYR A 506 17.06 20.29 -40.50
CA TYR A 506 17.51 19.00 -39.92
C TYR A 506 18.55 18.31 -40.81
N GLN A 507 18.29 18.19 -42.13
CA GLN A 507 19.23 17.59 -43.06
C GLN A 507 20.60 18.31 -43.04
N LYS A 508 20.59 19.66 -43.00
CA LYS A 508 21.82 20.45 -42.93
C LYS A 508 22.59 20.24 -41.64
N ILE A 509 21.86 20.22 -40.50
CA ILE A 509 22.45 19.98 -39.19
C ILE A 509 22.98 18.59 -39.11
N LEU A 510 22.19 17.57 -39.48
CA LEU A 510 22.59 16.18 -39.42
C LEU A 510 23.88 15.92 -40.19
N ARG A 511 24.00 16.44 -41.43
CA ARG A 511 25.25 16.32 -42.19
C ARG A 511 26.44 17.01 -41.51
N LYS A 512 26.24 18.10 -40.78
CA LYS A 512 27.29 18.79 -40.01
C LYS A 512 27.70 17.99 -38.76
N LEU A 513 26.72 17.47 -38.04
CA LEU A 513 26.95 16.68 -36.83
C LEU A 513 27.60 15.33 -37.13
N MET A 514 27.20 14.65 -38.20
CA MET A 514 27.83 13.40 -38.64
C MET A 514 29.32 13.54 -38.97
N LYS A 515 29.76 14.74 -39.43
CA LYS A 515 31.19 15.02 -39.62
C LYS A 515 31.94 15.16 -38.29
N ARG A 516 31.27 15.65 -37.21
CA ARG A 516 31.87 15.87 -35.87
C ARG A 516 31.42 14.81 -34.86
N ARG A 517 31.23 13.57 -35.31
CA ARG A 517 30.64 12.45 -34.51
C ARG A 517 31.20 12.25 -33.11
N LYS A 518 32.53 12.38 -32.93
CA LYS A 518 33.17 12.22 -31.61
C LYS A 518 32.75 13.32 -30.63
N THR A 519 32.63 14.55 -31.14
CA THR A 519 32.18 15.70 -30.33
C THR A 519 30.70 15.53 -29.93
N VAL A 520 29.85 15.06 -30.85
CA VAL A 520 28.43 14.81 -30.58
C VAL A 520 28.23 13.77 -29.47
N VAL A 521 28.91 12.66 -29.57
CA VAL A 521 28.90 11.61 -28.54
C VAL A 521 29.47 12.11 -27.21
N GLY A 522 30.59 12.87 -27.27
CA GLY A 522 31.21 13.46 -26.06
C GLY A 522 30.27 14.42 -25.33
N VAL A 523 29.55 15.28 -26.06
CA VAL A 523 28.56 16.19 -25.47
C VAL A 523 27.38 15.42 -24.88
N ALA A 524 26.86 14.40 -25.57
CA ALA A 524 25.77 13.59 -25.07
C ALA A 524 26.16 12.85 -23.78
N VAL A 525 27.38 12.28 -23.72
CA VAL A 525 27.90 11.62 -22.50
C VAL A 525 28.10 12.64 -21.37
N ALA A 526 28.63 13.83 -21.67
CA ALA A 526 28.79 14.87 -20.66
C ALA A 526 27.43 15.35 -20.09
N LEU A 527 26.42 15.49 -20.95
CA LEU A 527 25.06 15.78 -20.51
C LEU A 527 24.50 14.65 -19.63
N MET A 528 24.70 13.38 -20.00
CA MET A 528 24.26 12.24 -19.23
C MET A 528 24.90 12.21 -17.82
N ILE A 529 26.22 12.42 -17.74
CA ILE A 529 26.92 12.48 -16.46
C ILE A 529 26.40 13.66 -15.63
N GLY A 530 26.22 14.83 -16.22
CA GLY A 530 25.64 15.99 -15.54
C GLY A 530 24.24 15.71 -14.99
N THR A 531 23.42 14.98 -15.74
CA THR A 531 22.05 14.65 -15.33
C THR A 531 22.02 13.56 -14.25
N VAL A 532 22.93 12.60 -14.28
CA VAL A 532 23.08 11.59 -13.21
C VAL A 532 23.51 12.26 -11.90
N LEU A 533 24.44 13.23 -11.96
CA LEU A 533 24.81 14.01 -10.78
C LEU A 533 23.63 14.84 -10.25
N LEU A 534 22.79 15.35 -11.16
CA LEU A 534 21.59 16.09 -10.79
C LEU A 534 20.50 15.15 -10.21
N ALA A 535 20.42 13.91 -10.68
CA ALA A 535 19.52 12.90 -10.12
C ALA A 535 19.85 12.57 -8.65
N GLY A 536 21.12 12.63 -8.26
CA GLY A 536 21.53 12.47 -6.86
C GLY A 536 21.11 13.59 -5.91
N THR A 537 20.49 14.68 -6.43
CA THR A 537 19.89 15.75 -5.61
C THR A 537 18.37 15.70 -5.60
N LEU A 538 17.77 14.66 -6.15
CA LEU A 538 16.32 14.44 -6.12
C LEU A 538 15.98 13.52 -4.95
N ASP A 539 14.93 13.86 -4.25
CA ASP A 539 14.41 13.07 -3.15
C ASP A 539 13.83 11.75 -3.67
N MET A 540 13.95 10.69 -2.84
CA MET A 540 13.41 9.37 -3.16
C MET A 540 12.32 9.02 -2.16
N GLU A 541 11.20 8.51 -2.67
CA GLU A 541 10.09 8.01 -1.86
C GLU A 541 9.50 6.75 -2.51
N LEU A 542 8.86 5.89 -1.72
CA LEU A 542 8.22 4.70 -2.27
C LEU A 542 6.97 5.07 -3.06
N ILE A 543 6.02 5.71 -2.42
CA ILE A 543 4.76 6.15 -3.02
C ILE A 543 4.55 7.61 -2.64
N PRO A 544 4.32 8.50 -3.61
CA PRO A 544 4.00 9.90 -3.33
C PRO A 544 2.74 10.02 -2.48
N ALA A 545 2.82 10.82 -1.41
CA ALA A 545 1.67 11.08 -0.58
C ALA A 545 0.57 11.80 -1.39
N ALA A 546 -0.63 11.23 -1.37
CA ALA A 546 -1.80 11.87 -1.92
C ALA A 546 -2.38 12.88 -0.91
N ASP A 547 -2.79 14.05 -1.37
CA ASP A 547 -3.47 15.03 -0.52
C ASP A 547 -4.97 14.67 -0.41
N GLU A 548 -5.30 13.82 0.55
CA GLU A 548 -6.69 13.39 0.80
C GLU A 548 -7.49 14.39 1.65
N GLY A 549 -6.82 15.43 2.17
CA GLY A 549 -7.47 16.44 2.99
C GLY A 549 -7.77 15.96 4.40
N VAL A 550 -6.99 15.04 4.93
CA VAL A 550 -7.14 14.50 6.29
C VAL A 550 -5.86 14.73 7.08
N VAL A 551 -5.99 15.21 8.31
CA VAL A 551 -4.88 15.38 9.26
C VAL A 551 -5.12 14.48 10.46
N ALA A 552 -4.15 13.66 10.81
CA ALA A 552 -4.16 12.85 12.02
C ALA A 552 -3.16 13.38 13.03
N VAL A 553 -3.64 13.55 14.25
CA VAL A 553 -2.82 13.85 15.43
C VAL A 553 -2.83 12.60 16.29
N THR A 554 -1.68 11.95 16.41
CA THR A 554 -1.51 10.79 17.29
C THR A 554 -0.74 11.24 18.52
N VAL A 555 -1.31 11.00 19.69
CA VAL A 555 -0.70 11.27 20.99
C VAL A 555 -0.39 9.92 21.64
N ASN A 556 0.88 9.66 21.87
CA ASN A 556 1.32 8.48 22.59
C ASN A 556 1.59 8.85 24.05
N PHE A 557 0.95 8.14 24.95
CA PHE A 557 1.11 8.34 26.38
C PHE A 557 2.05 7.29 26.97
N ARG A 558 2.67 7.64 28.06
CA ARG A 558 3.44 6.65 28.82
C ARG A 558 2.50 5.60 29.38
N SER A 559 2.92 4.36 29.34
CA SER A 559 2.15 3.25 29.92
C SER A 559 1.78 3.54 31.38
N GLY A 560 0.52 3.24 31.73
CA GLY A 560 -0.03 3.55 33.05
C GLY A 560 -0.59 4.98 33.20
N THR A 561 -0.64 5.78 32.11
CA THR A 561 -1.43 7.01 32.10
C THR A 561 -2.90 6.68 32.23
N THR A 562 -3.65 7.42 33.03
CA THR A 562 -5.08 7.20 33.20
C THR A 562 -5.86 7.76 32.02
N LEU A 563 -6.94 7.08 31.62
CA LEU A 563 -7.81 7.50 30.52
C LEU A 563 -8.32 8.95 30.67
N GLU A 564 -8.51 9.42 31.92
CA GLU A 564 -8.91 10.79 32.21
C GLU A 564 -7.84 11.81 31.78
N LYS A 565 -6.55 11.51 31.99
CA LYS A 565 -5.44 12.37 31.56
C LYS A 565 -5.23 12.33 30.05
N GLU A 566 -5.44 11.18 29.44
CA GLU A 566 -5.43 11.04 27.98
C GLU A 566 -6.52 11.88 27.36
N ASP A 567 -7.72 11.84 27.95
CA ASP A 567 -8.87 12.63 27.53
C ASP A 567 -8.63 14.14 27.69
N GLU A 568 -8.04 14.58 28.82
CA GLU A 568 -7.67 16.00 29.02
C GLU A 568 -6.68 16.49 27.96
N ALA A 569 -5.73 15.69 27.59
CA ALA A 569 -4.74 16.00 26.57
C ALA A 569 -5.40 16.17 25.20
N LEU A 570 -6.29 15.25 24.85
CA LEU A 570 -6.98 15.29 23.56
C LEU A 570 -7.98 16.42 23.42
N LYS A 571 -8.62 16.84 24.51
CA LYS A 571 -9.50 18.03 24.52
C LYS A 571 -8.77 19.31 24.09
N LEU A 572 -7.47 19.41 24.34
CA LEU A 572 -6.66 20.51 23.83
C LEU A 572 -6.57 20.47 22.30
N TRP A 573 -6.37 19.28 21.73
CA TRP A 573 -6.30 19.10 20.29
C TRP A 573 -7.66 19.26 19.62
N GLU A 574 -8.76 18.87 20.29
CA GLU A 574 -10.12 19.17 19.83
C GLU A 574 -10.36 20.66 19.68
N GLN A 575 -9.90 21.48 20.66
CA GLN A 575 -10.01 22.93 20.56
C GLN A 575 -9.19 23.49 19.39
N ILE A 576 -7.99 22.97 19.15
CA ILE A 576 -7.14 23.38 18.01
C ILE A 576 -7.82 23.02 16.69
N ALA A 577 -8.44 21.87 16.59
CA ALA A 577 -9.18 21.44 15.41
C ALA A 577 -10.46 22.26 15.19
N GLU A 578 -11.18 22.63 16.26
CA GLU A 578 -12.38 23.47 16.19
C GLU A 578 -12.07 24.93 15.79
N GLU A 579 -10.90 25.45 16.22
CA GLU A 579 -10.44 26.80 15.84
C GLU A 579 -9.90 26.88 14.40
N GLU A 580 -9.62 25.75 13.74
CA GLU A 580 -9.10 25.73 12.38
C GLU A 580 -10.25 25.86 11.35
N PRO A 581 -10.30 26.98 10.59
CA PRO A 581 -11.44 27.22 9.68
C PRO A 581 -11.52 26.25 8.50
N ASP A 582 -10.44 25.56 8.19
CA ASP A 582 -10.38 24.62 7.08
C ASP A 582 -10.77 23.19 7.50
N VAL A 583 -11.09 22.92 8.78
CA VAL A 583 -11.62 21.64 9.28
C VAL A 583 -13.13 21.59 9.03
N GLU A 584 -13.61 20.49 8.42
CA GLU A 584 -15.04 20.23 8.20
C GLU A 584 -15.66 19.52 9.40
N PHE A 585 -15.00 18.48 9.89
CA PHE A 585 -15.32 17.76 11.12
C PHE A 585 -14.08 17.08 11.67
N TYR A 586 -14.15 16.64 12.91
CA TYR A 586 -13.10 15.84 13.53
C TYR A 586 -13.67 14.68 14.34
N SER A 587 -12.92 13.61 14.42
CA SER A 587 -13.21 12.45 15.26
C SER A 587 -12.04 12.15 16.18
N VAL A 588 -12.35 11.68 17.38
CA VAL A 588 -11.38 11.31 18.40
C VAL A 588 -11.58 9.86 18.78
N SER A 589 -10.49 9.13 18.90
CA SER A 589 -10.46 7.76 19.43
C SER A 589 -9.31 7.63 20.41
N ILE A 590 -9.63 7.20 21.65
CA ILE A 590 -8.65 6.89 22.69
C ILE A 590 -8.77 5.40 22.98
N SER A 591 -7.70 4.67 22.89
CA SER A 591 -7.66 3.24 23.19
C SER A 591 -6.27 2.82 23.64
N GLY A 592 -6.16 2.22 24.81
CA GLY A 592 -4.89 1.87 25.42
C GLY A 592 -4.05 3.09 25.74
N SER A 593 -2.77 3.09 25.39
CA SER A 593 -1.83 4.18 25.63
C SER A 593 -1.71 5.15 24.42
N SER A 594 -2.60 5.06 23.45
CA SER A 594 -2.60 5.88 22.24
C SER A 594 -3.95 6.55 22.02
N ALA A 595 -3.90 7.81 21.68
CA ALA A 595 -5.08 8.57 21.31
C ALA A 595 -4.86 9.22 19.95
N THR A 596 -5.89 9.19 19.11
CA THR A 596 -5.85 9.75 17.76
C THR A 596 -7.00 10.72 17.55
N LEU A 597 -6.66 11.92 17.09
CA LEU A 597 -7.63 12.85 16.53
C LEU A 597 -7.46 12.88 15.01
N THR A 598 -8.54 12.62 14.30
CA THR A 598 -8.58 12.70 12.84
C THR A 598 -9.47 13.87 12.43
N ALA A 599 -8.89 14.83 11.72
CA ALA A 599 -9.59 16.02 11.23
C ALA A 599 -9.71 15.97 9.69
N ASP A 600 -10.92 16.00 9.19
CA ASP A 600 -11.24 16.11 7.78
C ASP A 600 -11.34 17.56 7.36
N LEU A 601 -10.69 17.90 6.24
CA LEU A 601 -10.60 19.27 5.76
C LEU A 601 -11.59 19.54 4.63
N ILE A 602 -12.11 20.77 4.58
CA ILE A 602 -12.99 21.21 3.49
C ILE A 602 -12.27 21.12 2.13
N LYS A 603 -13.00 20.75 1.08
CA LYS A 603 -12.44 20.62 -0.28
C LYS A 603 -11.86 21.91 -0.86
N LYS A 604 -12.44 23.08 -0.49
CA LYS A 604 -11.94 24.41 -0.91
C LYS A 604 -11.30 25.12 0.27
N ARG A 605 -10.13 24.64 0.66
CA ARG A 605 -9.39 25.16 1.80
C ARG A 605 -8.45 26.29 1.42
N THR A 606 -8.08 27.08 2.40
CA THR A 606 -7.15 28.21 2.25
C THR A 606 -5.69 27.76 2.36
N LEU A 607 -5.43 26.72 3.19
CA LEU A 607 -4.13 26.11 3.39
C LEU A 607 -4.10 24.71 2.78
N THR A 608 -2.96 24.25 2.33
CA THR A 608 -2.77 22.85 1.94
C THR A 608 -2.70 21.96 3.18
N THR A 609 -3.02 20.67 3.04
CA THR A 609 -2.90 19.74 4.17
C THR A 609 -1.51 19.75 4.78
N ALA A 610 -0.46 19.77 3.97
CA ALA A 610 0.92 19.88 4.44
C ALA A 610 1.17 21.14 5.29
N GLN A 611 0.62 22.30 4.91
CA GLN A 611 0.76 23.54 5.69
C GLN A 611 0.02 23.48 7.02
N ILE A 612 -1.11 22.80 7.09
CA ILE A 612 -1.83 22.57 8.36
C ILE A 612 -1.03 21.61 9.23
N VAL A 613 -0.50 20.53 8.66
CA VAL A 613 0.39 19.60 9.36
C VAL A 613 1.63 20.31 9.91
N ASP A 614 2.30 21.13 9.12
CA ASP A 614 3.45 21.91 9.58
C ASP A 614 3.08 22.86 10.73
N LYS A 615 1.94 23.56 10.61
CA LYS A 615 1.41 24.44 11.64
C LYS A 615 1.12 23.69 12.95
N TRP A 616 0.50 22.53 12.85
CA TRP A 616 0.17 21.73 14.03
C TRP A 616 1.41 21.04 14.62
N ASN A 617 2.39 20.67 13.80
CA ASN A 617 3.70 20.20 14.30
C ASN A 617 4.48 21.28 15.06
N GLU A 618 4.38 22.56 14.66
CA GLU A 618 4.96 23.66 15.44
C GLU A 618 4.30 23.79 16.82
N ILE A 619 2.99 23.55 16.91
CA ILE A 619 2.27 23.54 18.19
C ILE A 619 2.69 22.33 19.02
N ALA A 620 2.76 21.13 18.42
CA ALA A 620 3.20 19.89 19.06
C ALA A 620 4.61 20.01 19.65
N ALA A 621 5.53 20.63 18.93
CA ALA A 621 6.91 20.87 19.41
C ALA A 621 7.00 21.73 20.67
N GLY A 622 5.97 22.51 20.98
CA GLY A 622 5.83 23.27 22.24
C GLY A 622 5.32 22.43 23.42
N MET A 623 4.84 21.21 23.20
CA MET A 623 4.28 20.31 24.20
C MET A 623 5.35 19.32 24.66
N THR A 624 6.01 19.61 25.77
CA THR A 624 7.14 18.79 26.28
C THR A 624 6.69 17.55 27.08
N ASP A 625 5.42 17.51 27.50
CA ASP A 625 4.91 16.47 28.41
C ASP A 625 4.19 15.33 27.67
N MET A 626 4.08 15.42 26.35
CA MET A 626 3.36 14.45 25.49
C MET A 626 4.18 14.15 24.25
N ASP A 627 4.10 12.91 23.79
CA ASP A 627 4.64 12.51 22.49
C ASP A 627 3.53 12.65 21.43
N VAL A 628 3.61 13.74 20.68
CA VAL A 628 2.59 14.09 19.68
C VAL A 628 3.19 14.02 18.28
N THR A 629 2.57 13.26 17.44
CA THR A 629 2.91 13.15 16.01
C THR A 629 1.75 13.65 15.15
N VAL A 630 1.98 14.65 14.32
CA VAL A 630 0.99 15.16 13.38
C VAL A 630 1.37 14.74 11.97
N THR A 631 0.48 14.04 11.32
CA THR A 631 0.70 13.52 9.96
C THR A 631 -0.49 13.85 9.06
N SER A 632 -0.24 13.93 7.74
CA SER A 632 -1.34 13.87 6.78
C SER A 632 -1.82 12.42 6.73
N SER A 633 -3.00 12.16 7.24
CA SER A 633 -3.62 10.84 7.13
C SER A 633 -4.34 10.75 5.79
N GLY A 634 -3.83 9.88 4.93
CA GLY A 634 -4.54 9.40 3.78
C GLY A 634 -4.79 7.92 3.95
N SER A 635 -5.68 7.34 3.15
CA SER A 635 -6.01 5.92 3.22
C SER A 635 -4.74 5.06 3.28
N SER A 636 -4.44 4.63 4.47
CA SER A 636 -3.67 3.46 4.86
C SER A 636 -2.25 3.23 4.29
N MET A 637 -1.99 3.39 3.02
CA MET A 637 -0.68 2.99 2.46
C MET A 637 0.36 4.11 2.51
N SER A 638 -0.05 5.38 2.31
CA SER A 638 0.88 6.49 2.34
C SER A 638 1.25 6.91 3.76
N SER A 639 0.36 6.71 4.73
CA SER A 639 0.64 6.99 6.15
C SER A 639 1.55 5.92 6.78
N MET A 640 1.38 4.65 6.41
CA MET A 640 2.30 3.58 6.84
C MET A 640 3.71 3.74 6.24
N MET A 641 3.85 4.42 5.12
CA MET A 641 5.11 4.62 4.40
C MET A 641 5.61 6.08 4.48
N SER A 642 5.19 6.83 5.51
CA SER A 642 5.64 8.21 5.74
C SER A 642 7.16 8.24 5.97
N THR A 643 7.86 9.05 5.21
CA THR A 643 9.33 9.16 5.25
C THR A 643 9.84 10.16 6.27
N SER A 644 8.98 10.76 7.09
CA SER A 644 9.38 11.76 8.08
C SER A 644 10.12 11.17 9.28
N SER A 645 10.03 9.87 9.51
CA SER A 645 10.79 9.13 10.51
C SER A 645 11.75 8.13 9.86
N TYR A 646 12.93 7.97 10.46
CA TYR A 646 13.92 6.97 10.05
C TYR A 646 14.29 6.12 11.23
N GLU A 647 14.22 4.81 11.07
CA GLU A 647 14.41 3.81 12.10
C GLU A 647 15.62 2.94 11.78
N ILE A 648 16.45 2.76 12.79
CA ILE A 648 17.59 1.84 12.76
C ILE A 648 17.41 0.86 13.89
N ASP A 649 17.55 -0.42 13.56
CA ASP A 649 17.48 -1.49 14.51
C ASP A 649 18.87 -1.94 14.94
N LEU A 650 19.05 -2.12 16.24
CA LEU A 650 20.21 -2.76 16.81
C LEU A 650 19.78 -4.14 17.32
N GLN A 651 20.53 -5.16 16.99
CA GLN A 651 20.25 -6.54 17.36
C GLN A 651 21.38 -7.14 18.18
N GLY A 652 21.05 -7.97 19.14
CA GLY A 652 22.05 -8.63 19.98
C GLY A 652 21.46 -9.63 20.97
N ASN A 653 22.34 -10.43 21.58
CA ASN A 653 21.94 -11.41 22.60
C ASN A 653 22.02 -10.82 24.03
N ASP A 654 22.81 -9.77 24.24
CA ASP A 654 22.96 -9.12 25.56
C ASP A 654 22.15 -7.83 25.58
N ARG A 655 21.05 -7.84 26.31
CA ARG A 655 20.14 -6.69 26.44
C ARG A 655 20.81 -5.46 27.05
N ALA A 656 21.76 -5.64 27.96
CA ALA A 656 22.41 -4.51 28.62
C ALA A 656 23.40 -3.79 27.70
N GLU A 657 24.20 -4.57 26.92
CA GLU A 657 25.10 -4.00 25.91
C GLU A 657 24.31 -3.38 24.76
N LEU A 658 23.18 -3.98 24.40
CA LEU A 658 22.28 -3.46 23.36
C LEU A 658 21.64 -2.13 23.78
N ALA A 659 21.17 -2.03 25.01
CA ALA A 659 20.60 -0.80 25.57
C ALA A 659 21.62 0.34 25.59
N GLN A 660 22.85 0.08 26.04
CA GLN A 660 23.90 1.08 26.07
C GLN A 660 24.28 1.54 24.66
N ALA A 661 24.36 0.62 23.72
CA ALA A 661 24.67 0.95 22.31
C ALA A 661 23.57 1.81 21.67
N ALA A 662 22.30 1.56 22.00
CA ALA A 662 21.16 2.34 21.52
C ALA A 662 21.15 3.76 22.10
N GLU A 663 21.45 3.92 23.41
CA GLU A 663 21.60 5.24 24.06
C GLU A 663 22.75 6.04 23.45
N ASP A 664 23.90 5.39 23.23
CA ASP A 664 25.07 6.04 22.64
C ASP A 664 24.80 6.47 21.20
N LEU A 665 24.13 5.63 20.41
CA LEU A 665 23.73 5.95 19.04
C LEU A 665 22.70 7.08 19.00
N GLN A 666 21.69 7.06 19.84
CA GLN A 666 20.71 8.14 20.00
C GLN A 666 21.38 9.49 20.24
N ALA A 667 22.30 9.54 21.21
CA ALA A 667 23.01 10.76 21.59
C ALA A 667 23.91 11.33 20.47
N GLU A 668 24.37 10.49 19.53
CA GLU A 668 25.12 10.95 18.36
C GLU A 668 24.19 11.38 17.22
N ILE A 669 23.07 10.70 17.01
CA ILE A 669 22.08 11.07 15.98
C ILE A 669 21.42 12.42 16.29
N GLU A 670 21.13 12.73 17.54
CA GLU A 670 20.57 14.03 17.97
C GLU A 670 21.44 15.25 17.58
N LYS A 671 22.72 15.05 17.27
CA LYS A 671 23.63 16.11 16.85
C LYS A 671 23.56 16.39 15.35
N ILE A 672 22.89 15.57 14.59
CA ILE A 672 22.80 15.68 13.13
C ILE A 672 21.84 16.81 12.76
N ASP A 673 22.27 17.69 11.86
CA ASP A 673 21.46 18.80 11.37
C ASP A 673 20.28 18.24 10.51
N GLY A 674 19.07 18.60 10.87
CA GLY A 674 17.84 18.11 10.25
C GLY A 674 17.09 17.08 11.08
N VAL A 675 17.69 16.53 12.13
CA VAL A 675 17.01 15.68 13.12
C VAL A 675 16.29 16.58 14.12
N VAL A 676 15.01 16.33 14.32
CA VAL A 676 14.15 17.08 15.27
C VAL A 676 14.13 16.37 16.62
N LYS A 677 13.97 15.06 16.62
CA LYS A 677 13.84 14.22 17.79
C LYS A 677 14.41 12.84 17.49
N THR A 678 15.04 12.21 18.45
CA THR A 678 15.45 10.81 18.37
C THR A 678 14.99 10.09 19.63
N GLU A 679 14.39 8.95 19.46
CA GLU A 679 13.90 8.09 20.54
C GLU A 679 14.42 6.68 20.33
N ASN A 680 14.60 5.96 21.41
CA ASN A 680 14.84 4.53 21.35
C ASN A 680 13.68 3.77 22.01
N SER A 681 13.45 2.55 21.62
CA SER A 681 12.33 1.73 22.12
C SER A 681 12.41 1.38 23.61
N LEU A 682 13.51 1.73 24.28
CA LEU A 682 13.72 1.47 25.70
C LEU A 682 13.27 2.62 26.60
N VAL A 683 13.02 3.80 26.03
CA VAL A 683 12.64 5.03 26.81
C VAL A 683 11.32 4.83 27.54
N ASN A 684 10.44 4.00 26.99
CA ASN A 684 9.14 3.68 27.59
C ASN A 684 9.26 2.56 28.62
N SER A 685 10.14 2.72 29.62
CA SER A 685 10.19 1.82 30.75
C SER A 685 9.20 2.25 31.83
N THR A 686 8.37 1.33 32.28
CA THR A 686 7.43 1.53 33.37
C THR A 686 8.01 1.04 34.69
N THR A 687 7.64 1.68 35.81
CA THR A 687 8.01 1.20 37.14
C THR A 687 7.05 0.08 37.54
N LEU A 688 7.52 -1.15 37.49
CA LEU A 688 6.79 -2.32 37.95
C LEU A 688 7.01 -2.51 39.44
N ALA A 689 5.93 -2.58 40.21
CA ALA A 689 5.93 -3.01 41.60
C ALA A 689 5.78 -4.53 41.67
N LYS A 690 6.88 -5.26 41.71
CA LYS A 690 6.91 -6.72 41.73
C LYS A 690 6.70 -7.24 43.17
N VAL A 691 5.57 -7.93 43.38
CA VAL A 691 5.30 -8.63 44.65
C VAL A 691 6.05 -9.94 44.66
N VAL A 692 7.14 -10.02 45.41
CA VAL A 692 7.96 -11.22 45.49
C VAL A 692 7.51 -12.04 46.71
N VAL A 693 6.92 -13.18 46.45
CA VAL A 693 6.44 -14.12 47.49
C VAL A 693 7.60 -14.98 47.98
N ASP A 694 7.81 -15.04 49.30
CA ASP A 694 8.73 -15.99 49.93
C ASP A 694 8.10 -17.39 49.94
N PRO A 695 8.60 -18.34 49.11
CA PRO A 695 8.00 -19.67 49.02
C PRO A 695 7.98 -20.43 50.35
N LEU A 696 9.01 -20.24 51.18
CA LEU A 696 9.11 -20.97 52.47
C LEU A 696 8.11 -20.42 53.49
N LYS A 697 7.93 -19.09 53.52
CA LYS A 697 6.91 -18.50 54.39
C LYS A 697 5.50 -18.84 53.90
N ALA A 698 5.24 -18.76 52.59
CA ALA A 698 3.93 -19.13 52.03
C ALA A 698 3.56 -20.61 52.36
N MET A 699 4.51 -21.54 52.17
CA MET A 699 4.30 -22.95 52.47
C MET A 699 4.05 -23.23 53.97
N GLN A 700 4.59 -22.43 54.90
CA GLN A 700 4.28 -22.58 56.32
C GLN A 700 2.80 -22.35 56.63
N TYR A 701 2.14 -21.52 55.81
CA TYR A 701 0.71 -21.23 55.92
C TYR A 701 -0.15 -22.08 54.98
N GLY A 702 0.47 -23.04 54.29
CA GLY A 702 -0.22 -23.93 53.33
C GLY A 702 -0.63 -23.21 52.04
N LEU A 703 0.07 -22.16 51.69
CA LEU A 703 -0.13 -21.38 50.43
C LEU A 703 1.00 -21.67 49.45
N THR A 704 0.68 -21.67 48.17
CA THR A 704 1.67 -21.68 47.09
C THR A 704 1.82 -20.27 46.52
N PRO A 705 3.00 -19.91 45.98
CA PRO A 705 3.19 -18.59 45.39
C PRO A 705 2.16 -18.26 44.32
N ILE A 706 1.79 -19.22 43.47
CA ILE A 706 0.78 -19.03 42.45
C ILE A 706 -0.61 -18.73 43.01
N GLN A 707 -1.02 -19.40 44.11
CA GLN A 707 -2.29 -19.05 44.74
C GLN A 707 -2.30 -17.65 45.32
N VAL A 708 -1.16 -17.19 45.83
CA VAL A 708 -1.01 -15.80 46.29
C VAL A 708 -1.16 -14.82 45.10
N GLY A 709 -0.45 -15.08 43.98
CA GLY A 709 -0.55 -14.29 42.77
C GLY A 709 -1.99 -14.23 42.23
N MET A 710 -2.65 -15.38 42.09
CA MET A 710 -4.06 -15.44 41.65
C MET A 710 -5.00 -14.67 42.58
N THR A 711 -4.74 -14.72 43.92
CA THR A 711 -5.58 -13.95 44.85
C THR A 711 -5.39 -12.47 44.69
N ILE A 712 -4.15 -12.00 44.48
CA ILE A 712 -3.84 -10.59 44.22
C ILE A 712 -4.52 -10.16 42.91
N HIS A 713 -4.36 -10.95 41.85
CA HIS A 713 -4.99 -10.68 40.56
C HIS A 713 -6.53 -10.54 40.67
N ASN A 714 -7.18 -11.52 41.33
CA ASN A 714 -8.62 -11.51 41.50
C ASN A 714 -9.12 -10.34 42.32
N VAL A 715 -8.32 -9.86 43.28
CA VAL A 715 -8.67 -8.71 44.11
C VAL A 715 -8.55 -7.40 43.36
N LEU A 716 -7.53 -7.23 42.53
CA LEU A 716 -7.27 -6.03 41.78
C LEU A 716 -8.14 -5.93 40.50
N SER A 717 -8.31 -7.04 39.79
CA SER A 717 -9.04 -7.10 38.52
C SER A 717 -10.52 -7.45 38.67
N GLY A 718 -10.95 -7.94 39.86
CA GLY A 718 -12.26 -8.51 40.04
C GLY A 718 -12.41 -9.93 39.46
N MET A 719 -13.59 -10.53 39.63
CA MET A 719 -13.92 -11.84 39.04
C MET A 719 -15.27 -11.82 38.35
N ASN A 720 -15.37 -12.42 37.17
CA ASN A 720 -16.62 -12.67 36.48
C ASN A 720 -17.02 -14.16 36.60
N PRO A 721 -17.82 -14.57 37.61
CA PRO A 721 -18.21 -15.96 37.79
C PRO A 721 -19.32 -16.41 36.85
N LEU A 722 -20.18 -15.53 36.35
CA LEU A 722 -21.31 -15.86 35.49
C LEU A 722 -21.79 -14.65 34.68
N THR A 723 -22.49 -14.95 33.61
CA THR A 723 -23.21 -13.98 32.80
C THR A 723 -24.71 -14.29 32.90
N ILE A 724 -25.54 -13.30 33.13
CA ILE A 724 -26.98 -13.47 33.17
C ILE A 724 -27.67 -12.85 31.96
N THR A 725 -28.71 -13.52 31.49
CA THR A 725 -29.57 -12.98 30.40
C THR A 725 -30.82 -12.33 30.99
N ASN A 726 -31.00 -11.03 30.82
CA ASN A 726 -32.16 -10.29 31.22
C ASN A 726 -32.78 -9.55 30.03
N ASP A 727 -34.07 -9.81 29.78
CA ASP A 727 -34.82 -9.22 28.64
C ASP A 727 -34.12 -9.39 27.25
N GLY A 728 -33.38 -10.51 27.08
CA GLY A 728 -32.73 -10.83 25.84
C GLY A 728 -31.29 -10.30 25.73
N SER A 729 -30.84 -9.45 26.67
CA SER A 729 -29.46 -8.95 26.74
C SER A 729 -28.65 -9.72 27.77
N GLU A 730 -27.40 -9.92 27.49
CA GLU A 730 -26.43 -10.58 28.39
C GLU A 730 -25.71 -9.51 29.23
N TYR A 731 -25.66 -9.76 30.54
CA TYR A 731 -24.96 -8.90 31.50
C TYR A 731 -23.93 -9.74 32.24
N ALA A 732 -22.66 -9.35 32.13
CA ALA A 732 -21.59 -9.94 32.94
C ALA A 732 -21.81 -9.56 34.42
N VAL A 733 -21.61 -10.51 35.32
CA VAL A 733 -21.67 -10.27 36.76
C VAL A 733 -20.26 -10.23 37.31
N TRP A 734 -19.84 -9.05 37.78
CA TRP A 734 -18.50 -8.87 38.33
C TRP A 734 -18.53 -8.75 39.85
N LEU A 735 -17.66 -9.52 40.47
CA LEU A 735 -17.36 -9.44 41.90
C LEU A 735 -16.18 -8.51 42.07
N GLU A 736 -16.36 -7.47 42.84
CA GLU A 736 -15.35 -6.45 43.09
C GLU A 736 -15.34 -6.02 44.56
N TYR A 737 -14.22 -5.50 45.03
CA TYR A 737 -14.19 -4.76 46.28
C TYR A 737 -14.55 -3.29 46.04
N PRO A 738 -15.03 -2.55 47.10
CA PRO A 738 -15.30 -1.14 46.97
C PRO A 738 -14.08 -0.35 46.46
N GLU A 739 -14.30 0.63 45.60
CA GLU A 739 -13.25 1.53 45.14
C GLU A 739 -12.44 2.11 46.33
N GLY A 740 -11.14 2.27 46.19
CA GLY A 740 -10.25 2.71 47.24
C GLY A 740 -9.84 1.63 48.26
N SER A 741 -10.33 0.40 48.15
CA SER A 741 -9.97 -0.65 49.10
C SER A 741 -8.53 -1.10 48.97
N TYR A 742 -7.98 -1.16 47.77
CA TYR A 742 -6.65 -1.65 47.45
C TYR A 742 -5.88 -0.80 46.44
N ASP A 743 -6.23 0.50 46.28
CA ASP A 743 -5.61 1.41 45.33
C ASP A 743 -4.21 1.85 45.75
N ASP A 744 -3.81 1.60 46.98
CA ASP A 744 -2.44 1.87 47.49
C ASP A 744 -1.71 0.53 47.75
N LEU A 745 -0.46 0.46 47.30
CA LEU A 745 0.41 -0.72 47.52
C LEU A 745 0.52 -1.12 49.01
N ASN A 746 0.44 -0.18 49.96
CA ASN A 746 0.42 -0.50 51.38
C ASN A 746 -0.87 -1.19 51.80
N LEU A 747 -2.02 -0.78 51.22
CA LEU A 747 -3.31 -1.43 51.46
C LEU A 747 -3.32 -2.83 50.82
N LEU A 748 -2.73 -2.98 49.67
CA LEU A 748 -2.55 -4.29 49.02
C LEU A 748 -1.70 -5.23 49.89
N MET A 749 -0.65 -4.74 50.57
CA MET A 749 0.15 -5.56 51.47
C MET A 749 -0.58 -5.96 52.76
N ASP A 750 -1.71 -5.30 53.10
CA ASP A 750 -2.61 -5.67 54.17
C ASP A 750 -3.68 -6.70 53.74
N LEU A 751 -3.70 -7.07 52.44
CA LEU A 751 -4.63 -8.08 51.92
C LEU A 751 -4.54 -9.37 52.76
N GLY A 752 -5.67 -9.81 53.24
CA GLY A 752 -5.79 -11.06 54.01
C GLY A 752 -5.88 -12.26 53.08
N LEU A 753 -4.90 -13.13 53.13
CA LEU A 753 -4.87 -14.40 52.40
C LEU A 753 -5.39 -15.52 53.26
N ASP A 754 -6.35 -16.30 52.73
CA ASP A 754 -6.87 -17.45 53.42
C ASP A 754 -5.94 -18.63 53.31
N THR A 755 -5.54 -19.14 54.47
CA THR A 755 -4.68 -20.32 54.55
C THR A 755 -5.45 -21.63 54.49
N SER A 756 -4.82 -22.71 54.06
CA SER A 756 -5.39 -24.06 54.08
C SER A 756 -5.78 -24.53 55.48
N PHE A 757 -5.34 -23.81 56.54
CA PHE A 757 -5.65 -24.11 57.95
C PHE A 757 -6.83 -23.31 58.51
N GLY A 758 -7.50 -22.47 57.67
CA GLY A 758 -8.63 -21.64 58.05
C GLY A 758 -8.26 -20.40 58.88
N THR A 759 -7.01 -19.94 58.77
CA THR A 759 -6.53 -18.70 59.34
C THR A 759 -6.24 -17.67 58.22
N VAL A 760 -6.35 -16.40 58.47
CA VAL A 760 -6.04 -15.33 57.56
C VAL A 760 -4.66 -14.77 57.87
N VAL A 761 -3.80 -14.64 56.86
CA VAL A 761 -2.45 -14.07 56.99
C VAL A 761 -2.34 -12.86 56.04
N PRO A 762 -1.87 -11.71 56.52
CA PRO A 762 -1.66 -10.56 55.62
C PRO A 762 -0.51 -10.83 54.65
N LEU A 763 -0.64 -10.31 53.41
CA LEU A 763 0.33 -10.53 52.33
C LEU A 763 1.75 -10.09 52.75
N ARG A 764 1.88 -8.99 53.52
CA ARG A 764 3.16 -8.49 54.04
C ARG A 764 3.97 -9.50 54.87
N ASP A 765 3.35 -10.52 55.45
CA ASP A 765 4.05 -11.51 56.23
C ASP A 765 4.78 -12.55 55.36
N ILE A 766 4.36 -12.68 54.09
CA ILE A 766 4.85 -13.69 53.16
C ILE A 766 5.43 -13.14 51.86
N ALA A 767 5.29 -11.86 51.59
CA ALA A 767 5.78 -11.21 50.39
C ALA A 767 6.40 -9.84 50.66
N GLU A 768 7.25 -9.38 49.72
CA GLU A 768 7.88 -8.07 49.71
C GLU A 768 7.68 -7.42 48.38
N ILE A 769 7.57 -6.09 48.34
CA ILE A 769 7.48 -5.33 47.08
C ILE A 769 8.87 -4.87 46.66
N ASN A 770 9.28 -5.26 45.47
CA ASN A 770 10.49 -4.78 44.81
C ASN A 770 10.10 -3.92 43.61
N TYR A 771 10.68 -2.74 43.52
CA TYR A 771 10.49 -1.90 42.34
C TYR A 771 11.53 -2.26 41.29
N ALA A 772 11.07 -2.59 40.09
CA ALA A 772 11.92 -2.82 38.94
C ALA A 772 11.47 -1.90 37.79
N GLN A 773 12.41 -1.54 36.95
CA GLN A 773 12.01 -0.97 35.66
C GLN A 773 11.73 -2.14 34.71
N SER A 774 10.52 -2.20 34.18
CA SER A 774 10.15 -3.15 33.15
C SER A 774 10.08 -2.39 31.81
N GLN A 775 10.57 -3.02 30.76
CA GLN A 775 10.34 -2.51 29.41
C GLN A 775 8.86 -2.70 29.06
N GLU A 776 8.27 -1.74 28.39
CA GLU A 776 6.87 -1.83 27.95
C GLU A 776 6.70 -2.95 26.92
N THR A 777 7.69 -3.08 26.06
CA THR A 777 7.68 -4.11 25.00
C THR A 777 9.09 -4.69 24.85
N ILE A 778 9.17 -6.02 24.76
CA ILE A 778 10.39 -6.72 24.36
C ILE A 778 10.24 -7.12 22.91
N MET A 779 11.18 -6.68 22.07
CA MET A 779 11.20 -7.02 20.65
C MET A 779 12.33 -7.99 20.35
N LYS A 780 12.05 -8.97 19.48
CA LYS A 780 13.06 -9.86 18.91
C LYS A 780 12.81 -10.03 17.41
N GLN A 781 13.89 -10.25 16.69
CA GLN A 781 13.88 -10.68 15.30
C GLN A 781 14.79 -11.88 15.15
N ASP A 782 14.25 -12.98 14.62
CA ASP A 782 14.95 -14.24 14.42
C ASP A 782 15.67 -14.75 15.68
N GLY A 783 15.03 -14.57 16.85
CA GLY A 783 15.53 -14.96 18.16
C GLY A 783 16.56 -14.02 18.78
N LEU A 784 16.94 -12.92 18.13
CA LEU A 784 17.82 -11.88 18.69
C LEU A 784 17.00 -10.72 19.24
N TYR A 785 17.38 -10.23 20.42
CA TYR A 785 16.77 -9.02 20.95
C TYR A 785 17.03 -7.84 20.04
N GLN A 786 16.03 -6.99 19.87
CA GLN A 786 16.06 -5.83 19.02
C GLN A 786 15.73 -4.56 19.81
N VAL A 787 16.45 -3.50 19.52
CA VAL A 787 16.15 -2.14 20.01
C VAL A 787 16.14 -1.22 18.81
N SER A 788 15.02 -0.54 18.62
CA SER A 788 14.84 0.42 17.52
C SER A 788 15.22 1.83 17.99
N VAL A 789 15.98 2.54 17.18
CA VAL A 789 16.30 3.96 17.34
C VAL A 789 15.61 4.72 16.21
N THR A 790 14.54 5.43 16.56
CA THR A 790 13.70 6.17 15.62
C THR A 790 14.01 7.65 15.65
N SER A 791 14.28 8.23 14.50
CA SER A 791 14.62 9.64 14.34
C SER A 791 13.57 10.35 13.50
N THR A 792 12.97 11.40 14.04
CA THR A 792 12.07 12.29 13.32
C THR A 792 12.86 13.44 12.70
N MET A 793 12.63 13.70 11.42
CA MET A 793 13.40 14.67 10.64
C MET A 793 12.52 15.78 10.09
N THR A 794 13.12 16.95 9.85
CA THR A 794 12.45 18.05 9.15
C THR A 794 12.23 17.71 7.66
N SER A 795 11.06 18.02 7.13
CA SER A 795 10.66 17.73 5.75
C SER A 795 11.66 18.25 4.70
N GLU A 796 12.37 19.35 4.98
CA GLU A 796 13.35 19.95 4.06
C GLU A 796 14.69 19.20 4.00
N LYS A 797 15.05 18.39 5.02
CA LYS A 797 16.38 17.77 5.16
C LYS A 797 16.36 16.26 5.38
N ILE A 798 15.25 15.61 5.09
CA ILE A 798 15.06 14.18 5.35
C ILE A 798 16.24 13.35 4.80
N PHE A 799 16.59 13.52 3.54
CA PHE A 799 17.62 12.69 2.88
C PHE A 799 19.04 13.03 3.31
N ASP A 800 19.31 14.31 3.58
CA ASP A 800 20.62 14.72 4.09
C ASP A 800 20.84 14.13 5.50
N ALA A 801 19.80 14.16 6.34
CA ALA A 801 19.82 13.58 7.67
C ALA A 801 19.92 12.05 7.61
N GLN A 802 19.12 11.37 6.79
CA GLN A 802 19.20 9.91 6.60
C GLN A 802 20.59 9.46 6.14
N ASN A 803 21.17 10.14 5.14
CA ASN A 803 22.52 9.83 4.67
C ASN A 803 23.55 10.04 5.77
N ALA A 804 23.41 11.12 6.55
CA ALA A 804 24.32 11.39 7.66
C ALA A 804 24.18 10.36 8.80
N ILE A 805 22.96 9.89 9.06
CA ILE A 805 22.69 8.81 10.02
C ILE A 805 23.31 7.49 9.52
N ASN A 806 23.13 7.13 8.26
CA ASN A 806 23.74 5.92 7.68
C ASN A 806 25.27 5.98 7.72
N ASP A 807 25.85 7.12 7.34
CA ASP A 807 27.30 7.33 7.44
C ASP A 807 27.79 7.22 8.91
N LEU A 808 27.01 7.68 9.87
CA LEU A 808 27.31 7.56 11.29
C LEU A 808 27.29 6.08 11.71
N VAL A 809 26.24 5.33 11.36
CA VAL A 809 26.12 3.90 11.69
C VAL A 809 27.25 3.09 11.10
N ASP A 810 27.59 3.32 9.83
CA ASP A 810 28.69 2.63 9.12
C ASP A 810 30.06 2.88 9.74
N HIS A 811 30.26 4.03 10.41
CA HIS A 811 31.51 4.40 11.05
C HIS A 811 31.53 4.17 12.57
N THR A 812 30.39 3.86 13.17
CA THR A 812 30.29 3.55 14.60
C THR A 812 30.81 2.15 14.89
N VAL A 813 31.68 2.04 15.89
CA VAL A 813 32.21 0.74 16.34
C VAL A 813 31.28 0.21 17.43
N PHE A 814 30.42 -0.72 17.08
CA PHE A 814 29.56 -1.40 18.04
C PHE A 814 30.33 -2.51 18.79
N PRO A 815 29.89 -2.89 20.01
CA PRO A 815 30.35 -4.10 20.67
C PRO A 815 30.18 -5.35 19.78
N ASP A 816 31.02 -6.37 19.95
CA ASP A 816 30.95 -7.60 19.14
C ASP A 816 29.60 -8.35 19.27
N SER A 817 28.85 -8.10 20.33
CA SER A 817 27.52 -8.66 20.62
C SER A 817 26.36 -7.90 19.97
N VAL A 818 26.62 -6.70 19.40
CA VAL A 818 25.61 -5.80 18.85
C VAL A 818 25.88 -5.59 17.36
N THR A 819 24.87 -5.82 16.56
CA THR A 819 24.93 -5.61 15.10
C THR A 819 23.82 -4.67 14.67
N PRO A 820 24.10 -3.64 13.85
CA PRO A 820 23.05 -2.86 13.23
C PRO A 820 22.33 -3.70 12.18
N ALA A 821 21.02 -3.53 12.10
CA ALA A 821 20.14 -4.17 11.11
C ALA A 821 19.22 -3.12 10.46
N ASP A 822 18.81 -3.40 9.25
CA ASP A 822 17.77 -2.59 8.61
C ASP A 822 16.43 -2.81 9.34
N SER A 823 15.70 -1.74 9.59
CA SER A 823 14.32 -1.90 10.08
C SER A 823 13.48 -2.66 9.05
N MET A 824 12.42 -3.30 9.50
CA MET A 824 11.51 -4.06 8.62
C MET A 824 11.10 -3.23 7.39
N MET A 825 10.77 -1.95 7.59
CA MET A 825 10.39 -1.06 6.49
C MET A 825 11.56 -0.77 5.54
N THR A 826 12.75 -0.51 6.06
CA THR A 826 13.97 -0.27 5.27
C THR A 826 14.38 -1.53 4.50
N GLY A 827 14.28 -2.69 5.12
CA GLY A 827 14.51 -3.99 4.49
C GLY A 827 13.57 -4.23 3.32
N MET A 828 12.26 -4.07 3.53
CA MET A 828 11.25 -4.17 2.46
C MET A 828 11.53 -3.19 1.32
N MET A 829 11.90 -1.94 1.63
CA MET A 829 12.23 -0.94 0.61
C MET A 829 13.45 -1.35 -0.22
N ASN A 830 14.48 -1.85 0.41
CA ASN A 830 15.71 -2.31 -0.27
C ASN A 830 15.42 -3.51 -1.18
N ASP A 831 14.61 -4.47 -0.73
CA ASP A 831 14.21 -5.63 -1.51
C ASP A 831 13.38 -5.24 -2.72
N GLU A 832 12.45 -4.32 -2.57
CA GLU A 832 11.63 -3.80 -3.66
C GLU A 832 12.46 -3.05 -4.70
N LEU A 833 13.42 -2.22 -4.27
CA LEU A 833 14.36 -1.55 -5.17
C LEU A 833 15.23 -2.55 -5.92
N GLN A 834 15.72 -3.58 -5.25
CA GLN A 834 16.52 -4.65 -5.90
C GLN A 834 15.67 -5.41 -6.91
N ALA A 835 14.46 -5.79 -6.57
CA ALA A 835 13.52 -6.47 -7.48
C ALA A 835 13.27 -5.63 -8.75
N LEU A 836 13.04 -4.32 -8.58
CA LEU A 836 12.82 -3.40 -9.68
C LEU A 836 14.06 -3.23 -10.57
N LEU A 837 15.26 -3.10 -9.98
CA LEU A 837 16.51 -3.04 -10.72
C LEU A 837 16.77 -4.34 -11.49
N GLN A 838 16.48 -5.48 -10.91
CA GLN A 838 16.56 -6.78 -11.60
C GLN A 838 15.59 -6.82 -12.78
N ALA A 839 14.34 -6.37 -12.60
CA ALA A 839 13.36 -6.31 -13.69
C ALA A 839 13.84 -5.41 -14.84
N ILE A 840 14.42 -4.24 -14.53
CA ILE A 840 15.01 -3.33 -15.52
C ILE A 840 16.15 -4.01 -16.29
N LEU A 841 17.03 -4.72 -15.61
CA LEU A 841 18.15 -5.45 -16.25
C LEU A 841 17.62 -6.59 -17.15
N VAL A 842 16.66 -7.37 -16.68
CA VAL A 842 16.03 -8.44 -17.46
C VAL A 842 15.30 -7.87 -18.67
N ALA A 843 14.53 -6.79 -18.51
CA ALA A 843 13.85 -6.10 -19.60
C ALA A 843 14.85 -5.60 -20.65
N THR A 844 15.94 -4.98 -20.21
CA THR A 844 17.03 -4.50 -21.08
C THR A 844 17.65 -5.64 -21.88
N PHE A 845 17.91 -6.77 -21.23
CA PHE A 845 18.46 -7.96 -21.89
C PHE A 845 17.48 -8.56 -22.90
N LEU A 846 16.21 -8.70 -22.54
CA LEU A 846 15.17 -9.23 -23.42
C LEU A 846 14.95 -8.34 -24.64
N VAL A 847 14.94 -7.03 -24.48
CA VAL A 847 14.87 -6.06 -25.58
C VAL A 847 16.06 -6.22 -26.52
N PHE A 848 17.27 -6.36 -25.97
CA PHE A 848 18.48 -6.64 -26.77
C PHE A 848 18.32 -7.92 -27.58
N LEU A 849 17.82 -8.98 -26.97
CA LEU A 849 17.65 -10.27 -27.60
C LEU A 849 16.64 -10.21 -28.76
N VAL A 850 15.47 -9.59 -28.52
CA VAL A 850 14.44 -9.41 -29.56
C VAL A 850 14.95 -8.58 -30.72
N MET A 851 15.63 -7.47 -30.41
CA MET A 851 16.24 -6.65 -31.47
C MET A 851 17.35 -7.38 -32.23
N ALA A 852 18.15 -8.20 -31.53
CA ALA A 852 19.22 -8.98 -32.16
C ALA A 852 18.64 -10.02 -33.14
N MET A 853 17.51 -10.63 -32.80
CA MET A 853 16.75 -11.50 -33.71
C MET A 853 16.16 -10.73 -34.88
N GLN A 854 15.59 -9.55 -34.63
CA GLN A 854 14.94 -8.73 -35.68
C GLN A 854 15.94 -8.20 -36.71
N PHE A 855 17.09 -7.72 -36.27
CA PHE A 855 18.10 -7.14 -37.16
C PHE A 855 19.11 -8.18 -37.69
N GLU A 856 19.03 -9.41 -37.21
CA GLU A 856 20.06 -10.46 -37.45
C GLU A 856 21.49 -9.94 -37.19
N SER A 857 21.61 -8.93 -36.33
CA SER A 857 22.87 -8.24 -36.06
C SER A 857 22.94 -7.67 -34.66
N PRO A 858 23.76 -8.24 -33.76
CA PRO A 858 23.94 -7.72 -32.40
C PRO A 858 24.45 -6.27 -32.37
N ARG A 859 25.12 -5.82 -33.43
CA ARG A 859 25.69 -4.45 -33.50
C ARG A 859 24.60 -3.39 -33.69
N PHE A 860 23.63 -3.65 -34.56
CA PHE A 860 22.54 -2.73 -34.77
C PHE A 860 21.65 -2.65 -33.53
N SER A 861 21.42 -3.79 -32.88
CA SER A 861 20.69 -3.84 -31.62
C SER A 861 21.37 -3.04 -30.52
N PHE A 862 22.68 -3.25 -30.32
CA PHE A 862 23.46 -2.47 -29.34
C PHE A 862 23.46 -0.96 -29.65
N MET A 863 23.47 -0.60 -30.92
CA MET A 863 23.43 0.79 -31.35
C MET A 863 22.10 1.46 -31.00
N VAL A 864 20.98 0.76 -31.19
CA VAL A 864 19.66 1.28 -30.84
C VAL A 864 19.53 1.38 -29.32
N MET A 865 19.96 0.35 -28.59
CA MET A 865 19.94 0.36 -27.12
C MET A 865 20.75 1.50 -26.49
N MET A 866 21.81 1.94 -27.13
CA MET A 866 22.60 3.09 -26.66
C MET A 866 21.78 4.39 -26.54
N CYS A 867 20.58 4.43 -27.12
CA CYS A 867 19.69 5.60 -26.98
C CYS A 867 18.92 5.60 -25.64
N ILE A 868 18.78 4.44 -24.98
CA ILE A 868 18.05 4.32 -23.69
C ILE A 868 18.70 5.18 -22.60
N PRO A 869 20.00 5.08 -22.31
CA PRO A 869 20.64 5.92 -21.29
C PRO A 869 20.49 7.42 -21.55
N PHE A 870 20.46 7.82 -22.81
CA PHE A 870 20.32 9.23 -23.16
C PHE A 870 18.88 9.75 -23.03
N ALA A 871 17.88 8.88 -22.98
CA ALA A 871 16.51 9.26 -22.66
C ALA A 871 16.37 9.69 -21.20
N LEU A 872 17.16 9.12 -20.28
CA LEU A 872 17.17 9.49 -18.86
C LEU A 872 17.48 10.96 -18.64
N ILE A 873 18.25 11.60 -19.57
CA ILE A 873 18.57 13.03 -19.50
C ILE A 873 17.30 13.87 -19.38
N GLY A 874 16.30 13.59 -20.21
CA GLY A 874 15.05 14.35 -20.19
C GLY A 874 14.17 14.04 -18.99
N SER A 875 14.15 12.77 -18.58
CA SER A 875 13.37 12.34 -17.45
C SER A 875 13.83 13.01 -16.15
N PHE A 876 15.11 12.88 -15.81
CA PHE A 876 15.65 13.49 -14.58
C PHE A 876 15.61 15.02 -14.64
N LEU A 877 15.83 15.61 -15.82
CA LEU A 877 15.74 17.07 -15.98
C LEU A 877 14.31 17.56 -15.73
N LEU A 878 13.29 16.84 -16.20
CA LEU A 878 11.90 17.26 -16.00
C LEU A 878 11.48 17.05 -14.55
N LEU A 879 11.85 15.93 -13.90
CA LEU A 879 11.63 15.71 -12.47
C LEU A 879 12.26 16.83 -11.63
N PHE A 880 13.51 17.22 -11.94
CA PHE A 880 14.18 18.33 -11.26
C PHE A 880 13.48 19.68 -11.45
N ILE A 881 13.02 19.99 -12.68
CA ILE A 881 12.31 21.25 -12.96
C ILE A 881 10.97 21.31 -12.23
N THR A 882 10.27 20.18 -12.13
CA THR A 882 8.98 20.07 -11.45
C THR A 882 9.10 19.84 -9.94
N GLN A 883 10.34 19.69 -9.43
CA GLN A 883 10.61 19.34 -8.02
C GLN A 883 9.87 18.08 -7.58
N SER A 884 9.71 17.13 -8.48
CA SER A 884 9.06 15.84 -8.21
C SER A 884 10.10 14.82 -7.75
N THR A 885 9.72 13.98 -6.83
CA THR A 885 10.53 12.92 -6.23
C THR A 885 10.78 11.73 -7.18
N ILE A 886 11.81 10.95 -6.92
CA ILE A 886 12.01 9.65 -7.53
C ILE A 886 11.23 8.63 -6.71
N SER A 887 10.04 8.28 -7.17
CA SER A 887 9.21 7.25 -6.55
C SER A 887 9.32 5.91 -7.29
N MET A 888 8.84 4.82 -6.66
CA MET A 888 8.69 3.51 -7.29
C MET A 888 7.87 3.63 -8.59
N VAL A 889 6.82 4.45 -8.59
CA VAL A 889 5.98 4.71 -9.77
C VAL A 889 6.77 5.46 -10.85
N SER A 890 7.65 6.40 -10.49
CA SER A 890 8.53 7.08 -11.45
C SER A 890 9.60 6.15 -12.05
N LEU A 891 10.14 5.21 -11.25
CA LEU A 891 11.06 4.17 -11.72
C LEU A 891 10.40 3.25 -12.74
N MET A 892 9.12 2.94 -12.56
CA MET A 892 8.32 2.25 -13.57
C MET A 892 8.22 3.05 -14.86
N GLY A 893 8.11 4.37 -14.77
CA GLY A 893 8.16 5.27 -15.92
C GLY A 893 9.44 5.10 -16.74
N PHE A 894 10.60 4.89 -16.11
CA PHE A 894 11.85 4.61 -16.82
C PHE A 894 11.81 3.29 -17.58
N LEU A 895 11.24 2.25 -16.98
CA LEU A 895 11.09 0.95 -17.65
C LEU A 895 10.17 1.08 -18.86
N MET A 896 9.04 1.76 -18.73
CA MET A 896 8.12 2.01 -19.84
C MET A 896 8.75 2.84 -20.95
N LEU A 897 9.52 3.85 -20.59
CA LEU A 897 10.25 4.71 -21.52
C LEU A 897 11.18 3.90 -22.43
N MET A 898 11.83 2.84 -21.89
CA MET A 898 12.69 1.97 -22.70
C MET A 898 11.95 1.35 -23.89
N GLY A 899 10.74 0.84 -23.66
CA GLY A 899 9.92 0.26 -24.72
C GLY A 899 9.53 1.26 -25.82
N ILE A 900 9.21 2.49 -25.42
CA ILE A 900 8.77 3.55 -26.35
C ILE A 900 9.95 4.10 -27.17
N VAL A 901 11.09 4.35 -26.52
CA VAL A 901 12.29 4.94 -27.15
C VAL A 901 12.90 3.99 -28.18
N VAL A 902 12.99 2.71 -27.87
CA VAL A 902 13.56 1.68 -28.74
C VAL A 902 12.75 1.56 -30.04
N ASN A 903 11.41 1.69 -29.98
CA ASN A 903 10.54 1.62 -31.13
C ASN A 903 10.90 2.65 -32.23
N ASN A 904 11.13 3.90 -31.84
CA ASN A 904 11.55 4.94 -32.78
C ASN A 904 12.92 4.65 -33.41
N GLY A 905 13.84 4.07 -32.65
CA GLY A 905 15.16 3.66 -33.12
C GLY A 905 15.10 2.51 -34.12
N ILE A 906 14.25 1.51 -33.87
CA ILE A 906 14.05 0.36 -34.77
C ILE A 906 13.59 0.84 -36.14
N LEU A 907 12.51 1.64 -36.18
CA LEU A 907 11.94 2.13 -37.41
C LEU A 907 12.93 3.00 -38.23
N PHE A 908 13.78 3.75 -37.54
CA PHE A 908 14.82 4.55 -38.20
C PHE A 908 15.89 3.68 -38.87
N VAL A 909 16.42 2.70 -38.13
CA VAL A 909 17.49 1.81 -38.59
C VAL A 909 17.00 0.89 -39.71
N ASP A 910 15.77 0.36 -39.59
CA ASP A 910 15.15 -0.46 -40.63
C ASP A 910 15.02 0.30 -41.95
N SER A 911 14.50 1.53 -41.89
CA SER A 911 14.39 2.41 -43.07
C SER A 911 15.77 2.74 -43.67
N ALA A 912 16.81 2.95 -42.86
CA ALA A 912 18.15 3.24 -43.33
C ALA A 912 18.78 1.98 -44.00
N ASN A 913 18.54 0.78 -43.45
CA ASN A 913 19.02 -0.46 -44.02
C ASN A 913 18.37 -0.75 -45.37
N MET A 914 17.05 -0.55 -45.48
CA MET A 914 16.30 -0.71 -46.73
C MET A 914 16.84 0.20 -47.85
N LEU A 915 17.07 1.49 -47.57
CA LEU A 915 17.62 2.44 -48.55
C LEU A 915 19.07 2.07 -48.94
N ARG A 916 19.82 1.44 -48.05
CA ARG A 916 21.19 0.94 -48.38
C ARG A 916 21.16 -0.31 -49.26
N GLU A 917 20.18 -1.15 -49.09
CA GLU A 917 19.93 -2.32 -49.97
C GLU A 917 19.55 -1.89 -51.37
N GLU A 918 18.84 -0.75 -51.47
CA GLU A 918 18.53 -0.08 -52.75
C GLU A 918 19.78 0.59 -53.40
N GLY A 919 20.96 0.56 -52.76
CA GLY A 919 22.22 1.04 -53.32
C GLY A 919 22.63 2.46 -52.93
N MET A 920 22.00 3.10 -52.00
CA MET A 920 22.40 4.43 -51.51
C MET A 920 23.65 4.37 -50.64
N SER A 921 24.44 5.46 -50.68
CA SER A 921 25.59 5.61 -49.77
C SER A 921 25.12 5.66 -48.31
N THR A 922 25.94 5.15 -47.37
CA THR A 922 25.56 5.13 -45.96
C THR A 922 25.19 6.53 -45.43
N GLU A 923 25.86 7.58 -45.79
CA GLU A 923 25.60 8.93 -45.33
C GLU A 923 24.27 9.49 -45.93
N ASP A 924 24.02 9.24 -47.22
CA ASP A 924 22.79 9.70 -47.89
C ASP A 924 21.58 8.85 -47.44
N ALA A 925 21.73 7.57 -47.25
CA ALA A 925 20.68 6.70 -46.72
C ALA A 925 20.22 7.15 -45.33
N LEU A 926 21.15 7.52 -44.42
CA LEU A 926 20.83 8.02 -43.10
C LEU A 926 20.13 9.38 -43.13
N VAL A 927 20.55 10.27 -44.01
CA VAL A 927 19.88 11.59 -44.19
C VAL A 927 18.50 11.42 -44.82
N ALA A 928 18.36 10.53 -45.80
CA ALA A 928 17.08 10.21 -46.44
C ALA A 928 16.10 9.54 -45.46
N SER A 929 16.56 8.54 -44.72
CA SER A 929 15.78 7.87 -43.67
C SER A 929 15.31 8.84 -42.59
N GLY A 930 16.23 9.68 -42.07
CA GLY A 930 15.85 10.69 -41.08
C GLY A 930 14.82 11.67 -41.61
N SER A 931 14.91 12.07 -42.88
CA SER A 931 13.97 13.00 -43.50
C SER A 931 12.59 12.38 -43.71
N THR A 932 12.53 11.13 -44.13
CA THR A 932 11.28 10.40 -44.38
C THR A 932 10.59 10.02 -43.05
N ARG A 933 11.34 9.69 -42.04
CA ARG A 933 10.79 9.25 -40.73
C ARG A 933 10.55 10.39 -39.76
N LEU A 934 11.02 11.62 -40.06
CA LEU A 934 10.86 12.78 -39.15
C LEU A 934 9.38 13.08 -38.83
N ARG A 935 8.49 13.10 -39.86
CA ARG A 935 7.06 13.38 -39.68
C ARG A 935 6.36 12.33 -38.85
N PRO A 936 6.48 11.02 -39.14
CA PRO A 936 5.93 9.97 -38.30
C PRO A 936 6.43 10.05 -36.86
N ILE A 937 7.74 10.13 -36.64
CA ILE A 937 8.33 10.16 -35.30
C ILE A 937 7.82 11.37 -34.49
N LEU A 938 7.79 12.56 -35.07
CA LEU A 938 7.24 13.75 -34.43
C LEU A 938 5.74 13.60 -34.11
N MET A 939 4.99 12.95 -35.01
CA MET A 939 3.56 12.75 -34.83
C MET A 939 3.28 11.78 -33.67
N THR A 940 3.96 10.63 -33.62
CA THR A 940 3.78 9.66 -32.55
C THR A 940 4.27 10.20 -31.21
N THR A 941 5.44 10.84 -31.18
CA THR A 941 5.96 11.43 -29.95
C THR A 941 5.03 12.51 -29.40
N LEU A 942 4.55 13.41 -30.28
CA LEU A 942 3.70 14.52 -29.85
C LEU A 942 2.33 14.02 -29.37
N THR A 943 1.77 12.97 -30.01
CA THR A 943 0.52 12.36 -29.54
C THR A 943 0.70 11.72 -28.18
N THR A 944 1.78 10.97 -27.96
CA THR A 944 2.07 10.34 -26.66
C THR A 944 2.32 11.38 -25.57
N ILE A 945 3.13 12.40 -25.82
CA ILE A 945 3.39 13.48 -24.85
C ILE A 945 2.08 14.18 -24.49
N LEU A 946 1.28 14.61 -25.48
CA LEU A 946 0.06 15.37 -25.22
C LEU A 946 -1.03 14.51 -24.55
N SER A 947 -1.09 13.20 -24.81
CA SER A 947 -2.02 12.31 -24.09
C SER A 947 -1.67 12.15 -22.61
N MET A 948 -0.39 12.34 -22.24
CA MET A 948 0.09 12.19 -20.86
C MET A 948 0.16 13.53 -20.09
N ILE A 949 0.02 14.69 -20.77
CA ILE A 949 0.07 15.99 -20.07
C ILE A 949 -0.94 16.08 -18.92
N PRO A 950 -2.22 15.67 -19.07
CA PRO A 950 -3.17 15.77 -17.97
C PRO A 950 -2.71 14.98 -16.74
N MET A 951 -2.17 13.78 -16.92
CA MET A 951 -1.58 12.96 -15.85
C MET A 951 -0.30 13.61 -15.28
N GLY A 952 0.56 14.18 -16.14
CA GLY A 952 1.79 14.87 -15.71
C GLY A 952 1.53 16.17 -14.94
N LEU A 953 0.34 16.75 -15.06
CA LEU A 953 -0.11 17.91 -14.28
C LEU A 953 -0.74 17.51 -12.93
N GLY A 954 -0.87 16.21 -12.66
CA GLY A 954 -1.45 15.71 -11.41
C GLY A 954 -2.89 16.15 -11.23
N LEU A 955 -3.69 16.21 -12.28
CA LEU A 955 -5.08 16.66 -12.20
C LEU A 955 -5.94 15.60 -11.48
N GLY A 956 -6.66 16.02 -10.45
CA GLY A 956 -7.55 15.18 -9.63
C GLY A 956 -6.95 14.84 -8.26
N ASP A 957 -7.78 14.41 -7.33
CA ASP A 957 -7.45 14.26 -5.91
C ASP A 957 -6.26 13.30 -5.67
N ASN A 958 -6.13 12.21 -6.43
CA ASN A 958 -4.99 11.27 -6.34
C ASN A 958 -4.09 11.29 -7.60
N GLY A 959 -4.15 12.35 -8.38
CA GLY A 959 -3.37 12.49 -9.62
C GLY A 959 -1.86 12.48 -9.39
N VAL A 960 -1.41 12.84 -8.20
CA VAL A 960 0.01 12.93 -7.80
C VAL A 960 0.68 11.56 -7.85
N ILE A 961 -0.02 10.47 -7.48
CA ILE A 961 0.53 9.10 -7.48
C ILE A 961 1.12 8.71 -8.84
N MET A 962 0.42 9.01 -9.93
CA MET A 962 0.84 8.65 -11.29
C MET A 962 1.63 9.77 -11.99
N GLN A 963 1.73 10.95 -11.38
CA GLN A 963 2.37 12.14 -11.96
C GLN A 963 3.84 11.89 -12.30
N GLY A 964 4.61 11.35 -11.34
CA GLY A 964 6.03 11.06 -11.49
C GLY A 964 6.33 10.19 -12.71
N MET A 965 5.53 9.14 -12.93
CA MET A 965 5.64 8.27 -14.11
C MET A 965 5.38 9.03 -15.41
N ALA A 966 4.34 9.84 -15.45
CA ALA A 966 4.02 10.64 -16.64
C ALA A 966 5.14 11.65 -16.95
N LEU A 967 5.68 12.33 -15.94
CA LEU A 967 6.79 13.27 -16.08
C LEU A 967 8.05 12.59 -16.63
N VAL A 968 8.40 11.42 -16.10
CA VAL A 968 9.52 10.60 -16.60
C VAL A 968 9.35 10.30 -18.09
N ILE A 969 8.17 9.86 -18.50
CA ILE A 969 7.90 9.50 -19.89
C ILE A 969 7.88 10.73 -20.78
N ILE A 970 7.23 11.84 -20.39
CA ILE A 970 7.20 13.11 -21.14
C ILE A 970 8.61 13.66 -21.34
N GLY A 971 9.37 13.79 -20.26
CA GLY A 971 10.75 14.28 -20.28
C GLY A 971 11.66 13.39 -21.12
N GLY A 972 11.64 12.10 -20.82
CA GLY A 972 12.46 11.09 -21.50
C GLY A 972 12.14 10.98 -22.99
N LEU A 973 10.86 10.99 -23.36
CA LEU A 973 10.43 10.91 -24.76
C LEU A 973 10.80 12.18 -25.53
N THR A 974 10.70 13.35 -24.90
CA THR A 974 11.12 14.62 -25.49
C THR A 974 12.63 14.62 -25.80
N ALA A 975 13.45 14.28 -24.81
CA ALA A 975 14.90 14.24 -24.97
C ALA A 975 15.32 13.13 -25.93
N SER A 976 14.74 11.94 -25.79
CA SER A 976 15.09 10.79 -26.65
C SER A 976 14.75 11.06 -28.10
N THR A 977 13.64 11.71 -28.43
CA THR A 977 13.26 12.02 -29.80
C THR A 977 14.30 12.92 -30.48
N ILE A 978 14.74 13.95 -29.78
CA ILE A 978 15.79 14.85 -30.29
C ILE A 978 17.11 14.13 -30.43
N LEU A 979 17.50 13.38 -29.41
CA LEU A 979 18.78 12.68 -29.36
C LEU A 979 18.83 11.48 -30.32
N THR A 980 17.75 10.71 -30.45
CA THR A 980 17.65 9.58 -31.37
C THR A 980 17.86 10.01 -32.82
N LEU A 981 17.22 11.12 -33.25
CA LEU A 981 17.38 11.68 -34.58
C LEU A 981 18.84 12.14 -34.87
N ILE A 982 19.63 12.40 -33.85
CA ILE A 982 21.03 12.84 -33.97
C ILE A 982 22.01 11.69 -33.67
N LEU A 983 21.79 10.93 -32.59
CA LEU A 983 22.71 9.94 -32.09
C LEU A 983 22.69 8.64 -32.91
N ILE A 984 21.50 8.15 -33.33
CA ILE A 984 21.42 6.91 -34.12
C ILE A 984 22.22 7.03 -35.41
N PRO A 985 22.08 8.07 -36.25
CA PRO A 985 22.92 8.24 -37.44
C PRO A 985 24.41 8.33 -37.11
N THR A 986 24.74 8.95 -35.98
CA THR A 986 26.12 9.13 -35.53
C THR A 986 26.71 7.77 -35.08
N PHE A 987 25.97 6.99 -34.29
CA PHE A 987 26.38 5.65 -33.87
C PHE A 987 26.43 4.68 -35.05
N TYR A 988 25.47 4.76 -35.96
CA TYR A 988 25.47 3.95 -37.18
C TYR A 988 26.75 4.13 -37.95
N LEU A 989 27.22 5.37 -38.15
CA LEU A 989 28.51 5.65 -38.82
C LEU A 989 29.75 5.18 -38.01
N ILE A 990 29.63 5.01 -36.69
CA ILE A 990 30.74 4.52 -35.84
C ILE A 990 30.83 3.01 -35.85
N PHE A 991 29.69 2.33 -35.76
CA PHE A 991 29.64 0.87 -35.57
C PHE A 991 29.56 0.06 -36.86
N ASP A 992 29.10 0.64 -38.01
CA ASP A 992 28.97 -0.05 -39.28
C ASP A 992 30.36 -0.30 -39.95
N LYS A 993 30.62 -1.58 -40.27
CA LYS A 993 31.88 -1.99 -40.91
C LYS A 993 31.99 -1.51 -42.36
N ARG A 994 30.86 -1.50 -43.12
CA ARG A 994 30.83 -1.05 -44.53
C ARG A 994 31.12 0.43 -44.63
N SER A 995 30.54 1.25 -43.77
CA SER A 995 30.87 2.66 -43.68
C SER A 995 32.34 2.93 -43.37
N ARG A 996 33.03 2.09 -42.61
CA ARG A 996 34.48 2.18 -42.38
C ARG A 996 35.29 1.84 -43.64
N GLN A 997 34.83 0.84 -44.42
CA GLN A 997 35.48 0.48 -45.70
C GLN A 997 35.28 1.57 -46.76
N GLU A 998 34.09 2.07 -46.94
CA GLU A 998 33.77 3.19 -47.87
C GLU A 998 34.61 4.42 -47.57
N ARG A 999 34.82 4.78 -46.32
CA ARG A 999 35.67 5.89 -45.91
C ARG A 999 37.14 5.63 -46.11
N ARG A 1000 37.61 4.39 -45.94
CA ARG A 1000 39.00 3.99 -46.25
C ARG A 1000 39.25 4.05 -47.76
N ALA A 1001 38.25 3.63 -48.56
CA ALA A 1001 38.29 3.74 -50.01
C ALA A 1001 38.30 5.21 -50.49
N ALA A 1002 37.39 6.04 -49.93
CA ALA A 1002 37.35 7.48 -50.26
C ALA A 1002 38.64 8.21 -49.84
N LYS A 1003 39.21 7.88 -48.65
CA LYS A 1003 40.52 8.44 -48.26
C LYS A 1003 41.66 8.00 -49.14
N LYS A 1004 41.66 6.71 -49.61
CA LYS A 1004 42.66 6.24 -50.59
C LYS A 1004 42.53 6.93 -51.92
N LEU A 1005 41.27 7.14 -52.42
CA LEU A 1005 41.02 7.89 -53.66
C LEU A 1005 41.40 9.38 -53.52
N ALA A 1006 41.08 10.05 -52.43
CA ALA A 1006 41.49 11.42 -52.17
C ALA A 1006 43.00 11.59 -51.98
N LYS A 1007 43.70 10.56 -51.50
CA LYS A 1007 45.15 10.53 -51.38
C LYS A 1007 45.80 10.30 -52.74
N SER A 1008 45.22 9.42 -53.59
CA SER A 1008 45.68 9.20 -54.96
C SER A 1008 45.46 10.41 -55.87
N GLN A 1009 44.35 11.10 -55.70
CA GLN A 1009 44.09 12.37 -56.43
C GLN A 1009 44.97 13.54 -55.95
N ARG A 1010 45.44 13.55 -54.71
CA ARG A 1010 46.44 14.54 -54.24
C ARG A 1010 47.88 14.19 -54.68
N SER A 1011 48.21 12.87 -54.76
CA SER A 1011 49.51 12.45 -55.24
C SER A 1011 49.62 12.55 -56.80
N GLY A 1012 48.48 12.51 -57.53
CA GLY A 1012 48.45 12.76 -58.95
C GLY A 1012 48.59 14.24 -59.34
N LYS A 1013 48.25 15.17 -58.42
CA LYS A 1013 48.43 16.64 -58.66
C LYS A 1013 49.82 17.16 -58.29
N THR A 1014 50.62 16.35 -57.57
CA THR A 1014 52.04 16.68 -57.27
C THR A 1014 53.01 16.07 -58.26
N GLY A 1015 52.53 15.24 -59.21
CA GLY A 1015 53.37 14.67 -60.28
C GLY A 1015 53.38 15.45 -61.58
N ASP A 1016 52.45 16.40 -61.76
CA ASP A 1016 52.37 17.25 -62.97
C ASP A 1016 52.98 18.65 -62.81
N ALA A 1017 53.63 18.93 -61.66
CA ALA A 1017 54.30 20.22 -61.38
C ALA A 1017 55.84 20.15 -61.36
N GLU A 1018 56.45 18.97 -61.77
CA GLU A 1018 57.88 18.80 -61.89
C GLU A 1018 58.31 18.51 -63.34
N ASN A 1019 57.43 18.75 -64.35
CA ASN A 1019 57.78 18.70 -65.75
C ASN A 1019 57.17 19.85 -66.53
N GLU A 1020 57.45 21.09 -66.13
CA GLU A 1020 57.52 22.27 -66.97
C GLU A 1020 58.68 23.19 -66.58
#